data_efed4f0d968506ac33ed62262baa392c
#
_entry.id   efed4f0d968506ac33ed62262baa392c
#
_cell.length_a   1.000
_cell.length_b   1.000
_cell.length_c   1.000
_cell.angle_alpha   90.00
_cell.angle_beta   90.00
_cell.angle_gamma   90.00
#
_symmetry.space_group_name_H-M   'P 1'
#
loop_
_entity.id
_entity.type
_entity.pdbx_description
1 polymer ?
#
loop_
_entity_poly.entity_id
_entity_poly.type
_entity_poly.pdbx_seq_one_letter_code
_entity_poly.pdbx_strand_id
1 'polypeptide(L)'
;MATVTAPRLLPAFAAAGFAATSAQVLLLRELLVCAAGDEASVGAGLAVWLLGITLGAAARRRLPRPAIPAAALLALLSAAAGAGVVALRVLRAAAAPPAGELPGLGLVLLLAGASLLPTGAVVGASFAALGEHAATVLPPPEALARLYLAESAGSLLAGAAASLAVGTLLPPLPAALLAGLASALLVARSGLPGREAARVAVVLLALASLVARPLDEATETTRFAALSPSAPLLAVRDTPHAHLALGGGGPFELWEGGAFSAVFPDPYASEALAHLAASLAESPRRVLALGPVERGLLRFLLRHGPERIDVVVSDPNAFSFVRDHLPREDRLALLDPRVRVVPDDPRRFLSRSNATWDLVLLLGPDPVTLGRARLLTAECFRDVASRLDRRGALVVSLRTASAAVTGATAALGGSVLGALEAALPVVRATPGPDTLLVAGFDPSAVTLDPAVVAARFVRRGLAPGAFAPELFPILLEPANVERIERSLEEASHRVAASRDDRPVSLLHALARRQRETASLAGRAFGALGRLPSPALALLVLLPSAALALRAAARPLPLRTAAFHGVASTGAGGMALSFLLLLSYQARDGALYGALGALTAAFMLGLAVGAAASHRFLAPLRPARTLPATLLATGATFAAIAVLLPLLATLSAAPRVAALGAHLSLLLLAGAATGGLFPVAAAALLAAGEDAGKTAARFASADHLGAAAAALLSGVVLVPALGMRATGLLAAALVLSAGAASARTR
;
A
#
# COMPACT_ATOMS: atom_id res chain seq x y z
N MET A 1 49.64 -5.19 1.84
CA MET A 1 48.21 -5.24 2.07
C MET A 1 47.88 -4.19 3.13
N ALA A 2 47.24 -3.09 2.78
CA ALA A 2 46.85 -2.08 3.76
C ALA A 2 45.75 -2.68 4.63
N THR A 3 45.95 -2.75 5.94
CA THR A 3 44.97 -3.18 6.92
C THR A 3 43.78 -2.25 6.88
N VAL A 4 42.65 -2.74 6.36
CA VAL A 4 41.38 -2.00 6.36
C VAL A 4 40.95 -1.87 7.81
N THR A 5 40.92 -0.65 8.33
CA THR A 5 40.45 -0.40 9.70
C THR A 5 38.92 -0.42 9.74
N ALA A 6 38.31 -0.93 10.81
CA ALA A 6 36.88 -1.03 11.01
C ALA A 6 36.09 0.27 10.67
N PRO A 7 36.58 1.50 10.95
CA PRO A 7 35.89 2.74 10.57
C PRO A 7 35.69 2.94 9.06
N ARG A 8 36.53 2.33 8.22
CA ARG A 8 36.42 2.47 6.75
C ARG A 8 35.36 1.57 6.11
N LEU A 9 34.80 0.60 6.85
CA LEU A 9 33.74 -0.30 6.38
C LEU A 9 32.34 0.29 6.60
N LEU A 10 32.13 1.10 7.64
CA LEU A 10 30.82 1.64 7.99
C LEU A 10 30.14 2.41 6.85
N PRO A 11 30.82 3.28 6.08
CA PRO A 11 30.22 3.94 4.93
C PRO A 11 29.72 3.00 3.84
N ALA A 12 30.43 1.89 3.58
CA ALA A 12 30.02 0.90 2.60
C ALA A 12 28.80 0.09 3.08
N PHE A 13 28.70 -0.20 4.39
CA PHE A 13 27.54 -0.84 4.97
C PHE A 13 26.31 0.07 4.92
N ALA A 14 26.47 1.35 5.24
CA ALA A 14 25.41 2.34 5.11
C ALA A 14 25.01 2.54 3.63
N ALA A 15 25.99 2.56 2.70
CA ALA A 15 25.68 2.63 1.27
C ALA A 15 24.88 1.43 0.77
N ALA A 16 25.11 0.22 1.31
CA ALA A 16 24.32 -0.96 0.99
C ALA A 16 22.85 -0.78 1.37
N GLY A 17 22.57 -0.36 2.60
CA GLY A 17 21.20 -0.09 3.06
C GLY A 17 20.53 1.05 2.30
N PHE A 18 21.28 2.12 2.03
CA PHE A 18 20.80 3.26 1.25
C PHE A 18 20.41 2.84 -0.16
N ALA A 19 21.28 2.11 -0.88
CA ALA A 19 20.99 1.65 -2.24
C ALA A 19 19.85 0.65 -2.29
N ALA A 20 19.82 -0.31 -1.34
CA ALA A 20 18.75 -1.32 -1.27
C ALA A 20 17.37 -0.68 -1.05
N THR A 21 17.24 0.21 -0.08
CA THR A 21 15.96 0.85 0.24
C THR A 21 15.54 1.84 -0.85
N SER A 22 16.48 2.61 -1.42
CA SER A 22 16.18 3.47 -2.57
C SER A 22 15.68 2.68 -3.76
N ALA A 23 16.34 1.56 -4.10
CA ALA A 23 15.91 0.67 -5.17
C ALA A 23 14.52 0.07 -4.89
N GLN A 24 14.29 -0.42 -3.68
CA GLN A 24 12.99 -0.97 -3.28
C GLN A 24 11.86 0.03 -3.45
N VAL A 25 12.01 1.24 -2.91
CA VAL A 25 10.96 2.28 -2.96
C VAL A 25 10.67 2.69 -4.40
N LEU A 26 11.71 2.96 -5.19
CA LEU A 26 11.57 3.43 -6.58
C LEU A 26 11.00 2.36 -7.50
N LEU A 27 11.49 1.11 -7.41
CA LEU A 27 11.02 0.01 -8.24
C LEU A 27 9.60 -0.44 -7.85
N LEU A 28 9.28 -0.46 -6.55
CA LEU A 28 7.92 -0.79 -6.10
C LEU A 28 6.94 0.29 -6.56
N ARG A 29 7.31 1.57 -6.45
CA ARG A 29 6.49 2.67 -6.96
C ARG A 29 6.26 2.56 -8.46
N GLU A 30 7.31 2.33 -9.25
CA GLU A 30 7.20 2.18 -10.70
C GLU A 30 6.38 0.94 -11.09
N LEU A 31 6.54 -0.18 -10.36
CA LEU A 31 5.71 -1.36 -10.53
C LEU A 31 4.23 -1.03 -10.31
N LEU A 32 3.89 -0.25 -9.27
CA LEU A 32 2.51 0.15 -8.99
C LEU A 32 1.93 1.00 -10.13
N VAL A 33 2.70 1.91 -10.71
CA VAL A 33 2.27 2.68 -11.88
C VAL A 33 2.06 1.77 -13.11
N CYS A 34 2.96 0.80 -13.33
CA CYS A 34 2.83 -0.17 -14.42
C CYS A 34 1.68 -1.18 -14.21
N ALA A 35 1.30 -1.43 -12.95
CA ALA A 35 0.30 -2.42 -12.53
C ALA A 35 -1.08 -1.82 -12.23
N ALA A 36 -1.29 -0.54 -12.49
CA ALA A 36 -2.53 0.20 -12.14
C ALA A 36 -2.88 0.16 -10.63
N GLY A 37 -1.86 0.15 -9.77
CA GLY A 37 -1.86 0.51 -8.35
C GLY A 37 -2.92 -0.08 -7.43
N ASP A 38 -2.92 -1.41 -7.18
CA ASP A 38 -3.76 -2.01 -6.14
C ASP A 38 -2.93 -2.61 -4.98
N GLU A 39 -3.58 -2.92 -3.86
CA GLU A 39 -2.92 -3.50 -2.69
C GLU A 39 -2.32 -4.90 -2.97
N ALA A 40 -2.91 -5.67 -3.89
CA ALA A 40 -2.36 -6.97 -4.28
C ALA A 40 -1.02 -6.81 -4.99
N SER A 41 -0.88 -5.78 -5.81
CA SER A 41 0.38 -5.45 -6.51
C SER A 41 1.47 -5.01 -5.54
N VAL A 42 1.12 -4.26 -4.46
CA VAL A 42 2.06 -3.90 -3.38
C VAL A 42 2.59 -5.16 -2.69
N GLY A 43 1.68 -6.03 -2.24
CA GLY A 43 2.03 -7.27 -1.56
C GLY A 43 2.87 -8.21 -2.43
N ALA A 44 2.49 -8.38 -3.71
CA ALA A 44 3.21 -9.19 -4.67
C ALA A 44 4.62 -8.64 -4.96
N GLY A 45 4.74 -7.33 -5.18
CA GLY A 45 6.02 -6.67 -5.41
C GLY A 45 6.98 -6.84 -4.23
N LEU A 46 6.50 -6.59 -3.01
CA LEU A 46 7.29 -6.80 -1.79
C LEU A 46 7.69 -8.26 -1.60
N ALA A 47 6.79 -9.20 -1.84
CA ALA A 47 7.09 -10.63 -1.71
C ALA A 47 8.16 -11.07 -2.71
N VAL A 48 8.08 -10.62 -3.96
CA VAL A 48 9.08 -10.92 -5.01
C VAL A 48 10.43 -10.29 -4.68
N TRP A 49 10.45 -9.05 -4.17
CA TRP A 49 11.65 -8.38 -3.69
C TRP A 49 12.36 -9.17 -2.59
N LEU A 50 11.62 -9.56 -1.55
CA LEU A 50 12.14 -10.32 -0.40
C LEU A 50 12.58 -11.74 -0.80
N LEU A 51 11.85 -12.37 -1.73
CA LEU A 51 12.26 -13.64 -2.33
C LEU A 51 13.58 -13.49 -3.09
N GLY A 52 13.75 -12.40 -3.83
CA GLY A 52 15.01 -12.06 -4.49
C GLY A 52 16.16 -11.99 -3.49
N ILE A 53 16.02 -11.27 -2.37
CA ILE A 53 17.04 -11.17 -1.32
C ILE A 53 17.39 -12.58 -0.77
N THR A 54 16.34 -13.38 -0.51
CA THR A 54 16.52 -14.78 -0.07
C THR A 54 17.37 -15.60 -1.06
N LEU A 55 17.03 -15.54 -2.34
CA LEU A 55 17.72 -16.27 -3.41
C LEU A 55 19.16 -15.80 -3.58
N GLY A 56 19.40 -14.48 -3.56
CA GLY A 56 20.72 -13.88 -3.68
C GLY A 56 21.67 -14.28 -2.53
N ALA A 57 21.17 -14.21 -1.30
CA ALA A 57 21.90 -14.67 -0.12
C ALA A 57 22.17 -16.19 -0.17
N ALA A 58 21.23 -16.98 -0.66
CA ALA A 58 21.39 -18.42 -0.82
C ALA A 58 22.39 -18.78 -1.94
N ALA A 59 22.32 -18.08 -3.09
CA ALA A 59 23.22 -18.28 -4.21
C ALA A 59 24.67 -17.96 -3.84
N ARG A 60 24.91 -16.88 -3.10
CA ARG A 60 26.25 -16.51 -2.62
C ARG A 60 26.95 -17.64 -1.87
N ARG A 61 26.22 -18.43 -1.08
CA ARG A 61 26.77 -19.58 -0.33
C ARG A 61 27.25 -20.74 -1.21
N ARG A 62 26.68 -20.86 -2.42
CA ARG A 62 26.95 -21.98 -3.35
C ARG A 62 28.05 -21.63 -4.37
N LEU A 63 28.40 -20.34 -4.51
CA LEU A 63 29.42 -19.91 -5.45
C LEU A 63 30.82 -20.34 -4.97
N PRO A 64 31.67 -20.89 -5.86
CA PRO A 64 33.05 -21.19 -5.55
C PRO A 64 33.84 -19.92 -5.23
N ARG A 65 34.91 -20.05 -4.45
CA ARG A 65 35.84 -18.94 -4.17
C ARG A 65 36.97 -18.93 -5.23
N PRO A 66 37.43 -17.76 -5.71
CA PRO A 66 37.07 -16.40 -5.29
C PRO A 66 35.72 -15.96 -5.87
N ALA A 67 34.80 -15.59 -4.98
CA ALA A 67 33.49 -15.07 -5.37
C ALA A 67 33.59 -13.57 -5.76
N ILE A 68 32.54 -13.05 -6.41
CA ILE A 68 32.44 -11.63 -6.78
C ILE A 68 32.69 -10.74 -5.55
N PRO A 69 33.59 -9.73 -5.63
CA PRO A 69 33.86 -8.84 -4.51
C PRO A 69 32.64 -8.04 -4.04
N ALA A 70 32.55 -7.75 -2.75
CA ALA A 70 31.42 -7.00 -2.18
C ALA A 70 31.23 -5.61 -2.85
N ALA A 71 32.31 -4.90 -3.13
CA ALA A 71 32.21 -3.60 -3.80
C ALA A 71 31.67 -3.69 -5.24
N ALA A 72 31.95 -4.79 -5.97
CA ALA A 72 31.41 -5.00 -7.31
C ALA A 72 29.87 -5.30 -7.26
N LEU A 73 29.41 -6.06 -6.27
CA LEU A 73 27.99 -6.27 -6.05
C LEU A 73 27.26 -4.97 -5.66
N LEU A 74 27.89 -4.13 -4.83
CA LEU A 74 27.34 -2.83 -4.46
C LEU A 74 27.34 -1.85 -5.66
N ALA A 75 28.34 -1.90 -6.53
CA ALA A 75 28.36 -1.14 -7.77
C ALA A 75 27.22 -1.56 -8.70
N LEU A 76 26.97 -2.85 -8.84
CA LEU A 76 25.82 -3.38 -9.59
C LEU A 76 24.51 -2.93 -8.96
N LEU A 77 24.37 -3.00 -7.62
CA LEU A 77 23.19 -2.55 -6.91
C LEU A 77 22.91 -1.06 -7.13
N SER A 78 23.99 -0.23 -7.15
CA SER A 78 23.87 1.21 -7.40
C SER A 78 23.27 1.53 -8.77
N ALA A 79 23.51 0.68 -9.78
CA ALA A 79 22.95 0.85 -11.13
C ALA A 79 21.58 0.18 -11.29
N ALA A 80 21.25 -0.80 -10.46
CA ALA A 80 20.08 -1.67 -10.65
C ALA A 80 18.75 -0.93 -10.56
N ALA A 81 18.64 0.10 -9.71
CA ALA A 81 17.41 0.88 -9.56
C ALA A 81 17.04 1.61 -10.86
N GLY A 82 17.99 2.32 -11.48
CA GLY A 82 17.77 3.03 -12.75
C GLY A 82 17.45 2.07 -13.90
N ALA A 83 18.21 0.98 -14.02
CA ALA A 83 17.95 -0.05 -15.02
C ALA A 83 16.58 -0.71 -14.82
N GLY A 84 16.18 -0.95 -13.58
CA GLY A 84 14.88 -1.54 -13.24
C GLY A 84 13.70 -0.63 -13.57
N VAL A 85 13.79 0.68 -13.38
CA VAL A 85 12.77 1.66 -13.80
C VAL A 85 12.55 1.59 -15.30
N VAL A 86 13.64 1.65 -16.10
CA VAL A 86 13.55 1.54 -17.56
C VAL A 86 12.98 0.18 -17.97
N ALA A 87 13.45 -0.90 -17.36
CA ALA A 87 12.97 -2.25 -17.65
C ALA A 87 11.48 -2.41 -17.39
N LEU A 88 10.96 -1.90 -16.26
CA LEU A 88 9.52 -1.95 -15.93
C LEU A 88 8.68 -1.25 -16.99
N ARG A 89 9.06 -0.05 -17.42
CA ARG A 89 8.33 0.73 -18.42
C ARG A 89 8.35 0.05 -19.79
N VAL A 90 9.53 -0.42 -20.25
CA VAL A 90 9.68 -1.10 -21.53
C VAL A 90 8.96 -2.45 -21.54
N LEU A 91 9.10 -3.24 -20.48
CA LEU A 91 8.40 -4.52 -20.37
C LEU A 91 6.88 -4.35 -20.28
N ARG A 92 6.40 -3.31 -19.57
CA ARG A 92 4.97 -2.98 -19.54
C ARG A 92 4.46 -2.61 -20.93
N ALA A 93 5.21 -1.81 -21.68
CA ALA A 93 4.88 -1.47 -23.05
C ALA A 93 4.91 -2.70 -23.98
N ALA A 94 5.92 -3.55 -23.87
CA ALA A 94 6.04 -4.77 -24.66
C ALA A 94 4.95 -5.82 -24.36
N ALA A 95 4.51 -5.90 -23.11
CA ALA A 95 3.42 -6.79 -22.71
C ALA A 95 2.06 -6.39 -23.32
N ALA A 96 1.90 -5.11 -23.68
CA ALA A 96 0.78 -4.50 -24.41
C ALA A 96 -0.59 -5.23 -24.21
N PRO A 97 -1.13 -5.31 -22.98
CA PRO A 97 -2.49 -5.82 -22.81
C PRO A 97 -3.45 -4.94 -23.61
N PRO A 98 -4.60 -5.47 -24.05
CA PRO A 98 -5.59 -4.69 -24.77
C PRO A 98 -5.88 -3.35 -24.08
N ALA A 99 -6.06 -2.29 -24.89
CA ALA A 99 -6.32 -0.94 -24.35
C ALA A 99 -7.55 -0.96 -23.42
N GLY A 100 -7.41 -0.36 -22.23
CA GLY A 100 -8.46 -0.35 -21.21
C GLY A 100 -8.50 -1.58 -20.29
N GLU A 101 -7.79 -2.66 -20.60
CA GLU A 101 -7.68 -3.78 -19.67
C GLU A 101 -6.70 -3.49 -18.53
N LEU A 102 -7.15 -3.80 -17.31
CA LEU A 102 -6.30 -3.69 -16.12
C LEU A 102 -5.33 -4.87 -16.07
N PRO A 103 -4.07 -4.65 -15.65
CA PRO A 103 -3.11 -5.72 -15.48
C PRO A 103 -3.57 -6.74 -14.45
N GLY A 104 -3.62 -8.02 -14.84
CA GLY A 104 -3.84 -9.11 -13.90
C GLY A 104 -2.62 -9.38 -13.03
N LEU A 105 -2.83 -10.04 -11.87
CA LEU A 105 -1.75 -10.39 -10.94
C LEU A 105 -0.61 -11.20 -11.61
N GLY A 106 -0.92 -11.96 -12.65
CA GLY A 106 0.09 -12.69 -13.45
C GLY A 106 1.11 -11.76 -14.12
N LEU A 107 0.65 -10.66 -14.73
CA LEU A 107 1.52 -9.66 -15.34
C LEU A 107 2.30 -8.88 -14.25
N VAL A 108 1.68 -8.58 -13.12
CA VAL A 108 2.37 -7.95 -11.98
C VAL A 108 3.53 -8.81 -11.49
N LEU A 109 3.32 -10.12 -11.32
CA LEU A 109 4.36 -11.07 -10.92
C LEU A 109 5.47 -11.19 -11.98
N LEU A 110 5.12 -11.14 -13.27
CA LEU A 110 6.09 -11.13 -14.37
C LEU A 110 6.98 -9.87 -14.31
N LEU A 111 6.38 -8.69 -14.21
CA LEU A 111 7.09 -7.42 -14.13
C LEU A 111 7.98 -7.34 -12.87
N ALA A 112 7.44 -7.75 -11.73
CA ALA A 112 8.18 -7.83 -10.48
C ALA A 112 9.33 -8.86 -10.58
N GLY A 113 9.08 -10.02 -11.19
CA GLY A 113 10.07 -11.06 -11.42
C GLY A 113 11.21 -10.60 -12.33
N ALA A 114 10.93 -9.76 -13.32
CA ALA A 114 11.94 -9.24 -14.24
C ALA A 114 12.79 -8.09 -13.67
N SER A 115 12.28 -7.33 -12.69
CA SER A 115 12.97 -6.14 -12.16
C SER A 115 13.31 -6.24 -10.67
N LEU A 116 12.33 -6.52 -9.81
CA LEU A 116 12.51 -6.54 -8.36
C LEU A 116 13.27 -7.78 -7.88
N LEU A 117 13.00 -8.94 -8.47
CA LEU A 117 13.66 -10.19 -8.07
C LEU A 117 15.19 -10.14 -8.31
N PRO A 118 15.71 -9.78 -9.50
CA PRO A 118 17.15 -9.72 -9.72
C PRO A 118 17.82 -8.62 -8.89
N THR A 119 17.16 -7.46 -8.72
CA THR A 119 17.69 -6.39 -7.86
C THR A 119 17.74 -6.84 -6.40
N GLY A 120 16.68 -7.46 -5.89
CA GLY A 120 16.68 -8.09 -4.56
C GLY A 120 17.77 -9.15 -4.41
N ALA A 121 18.02 -9.96 -5.44
CA ALA A 121 19.09 -10.95 -5.41
C ALA A 121 20.49 -10.32 -5.28
N VAL A 122 20.72 -9.19 -5.92
CA VAL A 122 21.96 -8.42 -5.74
C VAL A 122 22.06 -7.87 -4.31
N VAL A 123 20.96 -7.38 -3.72
CA VAL A 123 20.92 -6.96 -2.30
C VAL A 123 21.34 -8.10 -1.38
N GLY A 124 20.70 -9.26 -1.50
CA GLY A 124 21.00 -10.43 -0.64
C GLY A 124 22.43 -10.94 -0.80
N ALA A 125 22.94 -10.99 -2.03
CA ALA A 125 24.31 -11.35 -2.31
C ALA A 125 25.31 -10.34 -1.74
N SER A 126 25.01 -9.03 -1.84
CA SER A 126 25.81 -7.93 -1.30
C SER A 126 25.91 -8.01 0.22
N PHE A 127 24.78 -8.22 0.91
CA PHE A 127 24.73 -8.36 2.36
C PHE A 127 25.59 -9.54 2.83
N ALA A 128 25.45 -10.70 2.18
CA ALA A 128 26.24 -11.88 2.50
C ALA A 128 27.74 -11.64 2.26
N ALA A 129 28.13 -10.98 1.15
CA ALA A 129 29.52 -10.67 0.83
C ALA A 129 30.13 -9.67 1.80
N LEU A 130 29.35 -8.66 2.24
CA LEU A 130 29.78 -7.70 3.26
C LEU A 130 29.99 -8.39 4.61
N GLY A 131 29.09 -9.29 5.01
CA GLY A 131 29.23 -10.09 6.23
C GLY A 131 30.48 -10.98 6.22
N GLU A 132 30.75 -11.67 5.10
CA GLU A 132 31.97 -12.45 4.90
C GLU A 132 33.23 -11.57 5.05
N HIS A 133 33.24 -10.40 4.40
CA HIS A 133 34.40 -9.49 4.48
C HIS A 133 34.55 -8.88 5.89
N ALA A 134 33.45 -8.48 6.52
CA ALA A 134 33.47 -7.93 7.88
C ALA A 134 34.05 -8.92 8.89
N ALA A 135 33.74 -10.21 8.74
CA ALA A 135 34.25 -11.29 9.60
C ALA A 135 35.76 -11.56 9.44
N THR A 136 36.41 -11.01 8.39
CA THR A 136 37.88 -11.06 8.24
C THR A 136 38.60 -9.97 9.01
N VAL A 137 37.87 -8.90 9.44
CA VAL A 137 38.43 -7.69 10.07
C VAL A 137 37.98 -7.54 11.50
N LEU A 138 36.81 -8.05 11.85
CA LEU A 138 36.17 -7.94 13.16
C LEU A 138 35.78 -9.33 13.69
N PRO A 139 35.68 -9.50 15.02
CA PRO A 139 35.09 -10.70 15.59
C PRO A 139 33.69 -10.93 14.99
N PRO A 140 33.32 -12.17 14.61
CA PRO A 140 32.10 -12.44 13.85
C PRO A 140 30.80 -11.86 14.43
N PRO A 141 30.53 -11.92 15.75
CA PRO A 141 29.34 -11.32 16.33
C PRO A 141 29.31 -9.79 16.21
N GLU A 142 30.46 -9.14 16.39
CA GLU A 142 30.60 -7.69 16.27
C GLU A 142 30.50 -7.24 14.82
N ALA A 143 31.06 -7.99 13.87
CA ALA A 143 30.98 -7.73 12.44
C ALA A 143 29.53 -7.68 11.96
N LEU A 144 28.71 -8.67 12.34
CA LEU A 144 27.30 -8.74 11.99
C LEU A 144 26.46 -7.63 12.63
N ALA A 145 26.72 -7.31 13.91
CA ALA A 145 26.01 -6.24 14.60
C ALA A 145 26.30 -4.87 13.97
N ARG A 146 27.57 -4.58 13.67
CA ARG A 146 27.96 -3.32 13.02
C ARG A 146 27.44 -3.20 11.59
N LEU A 147 27.47 -4.30 10.82
CA LEU A 147 26.90 -4.35 9.47
C LEU A 147 25.41 -4.01 9.53
N TYR A 148 24.66 -4.68 10.38
CA TYR A 148 23.21 -4.49 10.50
C TYR A 148 22.85 -3.07 10.94
N LEU A 149 23.58 -2.51 11.92
CA LEU A 149 23.37 -1.14 12.40
C LEU A 149 23.63 -0.10 11.32
N ALA A 150 24.75 -0.20 10.59
CA ALA A 150 25.12 0.75 9.56
C ALA A 150 24.20 0.64 8.33
N GLU A 151 23.80 -0.57 7.94
CA GLU A 151 22.82 -0.82 6.89
C GLU A 151 21.46 -0.20 7.26
N SER A 152 20.97 -0.40 8.48
CA SER A 152 19.73 0.21 8.97
C SER A 152 19.77 1.74 8.96
N ALA A 153 20.92 2.33 9.32
CA ALA A 153 21.11 3.78 9.23
C ALA A 153 21.06 4.28 7.77
N GLY A 154 21.68 3.55 6.84
CA GLY A 154 21.58 3.83 5.41
C GLY A 154 20.15 3.73 4.87
N SER A 155 19.43 2.70 5.27
CA SER A 155 18.02 2.50 4.93
C SER A 155 17.12 3.60 5.47
N LEU A 156 17.37 4.08 6.69
CA LEU A 156 16.70 5.22 7.29
C LEU A 156 16.89 6.50 6.44
N LEU A 157 18.14 6.79 6.05
CA LEU A 157 18.45 7.95 5.21
C LEU A 157 17.78 7.85 3.83
N ALA A 158 17.76 6.66 3.23
CA ALA A 158 17.09 6.42 1.96
C ALA A 158 15.58 6.61 2.06
N GLY A 159 14.94 6.10 3.12
CA GLY A 159 13.51 6.28 3.37
C GLY A 159 13.13 7.75 3.55
N ALA A 160 13.92 8.51 4.31
CA ALA A 160 13.73 9.95 4.47
C ALA A 160 13.92 10.71 3.14
N ALA A 161 15.00 10.42 2.39
CA ALA A 161 15.26 11.03 1.09
C ALA A 161 14.16 10.71 0.07
N ALA A 162 13.70 9.46 0.01
CA ALA A 162 12.62 9.05 -0.88
C ALA A 162 11.30 9.76 -0.55
N SER A 163 10.97 9.92 0.74
CA SER A 163 9.76 10.65 1.16
C SER A 163 9.77 12.13 0.79
N LEU A 164 10.95 12.75 0.73
CA LEU A 164 11.11 14.16 0.36
C LEU A 164 11.25 14.37 -1.15
N ALA A 165 11.89 13.45 -1.85
CA ALA A 165 12.24 13.63 -3.26
C ALA A 165 11.23 13.01 -4.23
N VAL A 166 10.72 11.83 -3.92
CA VAL A 166 9.83 11.06 -4.81
C VAL A 166 8.42 11.63 -4.78
N GLY A 167 7.92 12.01 -5.95
CA GLY A 167 6.59 12.60 -6.11
C GLY A 167 6.53 14.12 -5.88
N THR A 168 7.64 14.79 -5.55
CA THR A 168 7.65 16.24 -5.35
C THR A 168 8.78 16.97 -6.08
N LEU A 169 10.00 16.41 -6.08
CA LEU A 169 11.19 17.12 -6.58
C LEU A 169 11.79 16.49 -7.84
N LEU A 170 11.79 15.18 -7.96
CA LEU A 170 12.48 14.45 -9.01
C LEU A 170 11.62 13.35 -9.63
N PRO A 171 11.64 13.20 -10.98
CA PRO A 171 11.11 12.02 -11.65
C PRO A 171 11.83 10.73 -11.20
N PRO A 172 11.22 9.54 -11.38
CA PRO A 172 11.74 8.27 -10.87
C PRO A 172 13.13 7.90 -11.37
N LEU A 173 13.42 8.06 -12.67
CA LEU A 173 14.70 7.68 -13.23
C LEU A 173 15.85 8.60 -12.78
N PRO A 174 15.74 9.94 -12.83
CA PRO A 174 16.73 10.83 -12.20
C PRO A 174 16.96 10.53 -10.72
N ALA A 175 15.91 10.29 -9.95
CA ALA A 175 16.02 9.95 -8.53
C ALA A 175 16.81 8.64 -8.31
N ALA A 176 16.56 7.62 -9.14
CA ALA A 176 17.25 6.34 -9.07
C ALA A 176 18.75 6.46 -9.42
N LEU A 177 19.07 7.22 -10.46
CA LEU A 177 20.47 7.43 -10.87
C LEU A 177 21.25 8.24 -9.85
N LEU A 178 20.67 9.28 -9.27
CA LEU A 178 21.31 10.10 -8.22
C LEU A 178 21.51 9.28 -6.92
N ALA A 179 20.53 8.49 -6.50
CA ALA A 179 20.68 7.61 -5.36
C ALA A 179 21.77 6.55 -5.58
N GLY A 180 21.82 5.98 -6.79
CA GLY A 180 22.88 5.06 -7.20
C GLY A 180 24.26 5.71 -7.23
N LEU A 181 24.37 6.93 -7.76
CA LEU A 181 25.61 7.69 -7.79
C LEU A 181 26.13 7.99 -6.38
N ALA A 182 25.26 8.42 -5.47
CA ALA A 182 25.63 8.68 -4.07
C ALA A 182 26.14 7.40 -3.38
N SER A 183 25.48 6.27 -3.59
CA SER A 183 25.91 4.97 -3.08
C SER A 183 27.27 4.53 -3.67
N ALA A 184 27.42 4.59 -5.00
CA ALA A 184 28.65 4.22 -5.68
C ALA A 184 29.85 5.07 -5.22
N LEU A 185 29.67 6.37 -4.97
CA LEU A 185 30.68 7.27 -4.43
C LEU A 185 31.16 6.85 -3.03
N LEU A 186 30.24 6.44 -2.14
CA LEU A 186 30.61 5.95 -0.82
C LEU A 186 31.40 4.64 -0.91
N VAL A 187 30.96 3.72 -1.77
CA VAL A 187 31.65 2.44 -2.00
C VAL A 187 33.02 2.64 -2.64
N ALA A 188 33.16 3.54 -3.61
CA ALA A 188 34.42 3.84 -4.27
C ALA A 188 35.51 4.41 -3.31
N ARG A 189 35.08 5.08 -2.24
CA ARG A 189 35.91 5.60 -1.16
C ARG A 189 36.19 4.61 -0.04
N SER A 190 35.48 3.48 -0.02
CA SER A 190 35.65 2.44 1.01
C SER A 190 36.95 1.66 0.82
N GLY A 191 37.37 0.93 1.84
CA GLY A 191 38.50 0.01 1.78
C GLY A 191 38.17 -1.38 1.22
N LEU A 192 36.96 -1.56 0.63
CA LEU A 192 36.54 -2.87 0.14
C LEU A 192 37.34 -3.35 -1.07
N PRO A 193 37.62 -4.67 -1.18
CA PRO A 193 38.20 -5.24 -2.39
C PRO A 193 37.20 -5.11 -3.57
N GLY A 194 37.72 -4.81 -4.75
CA GLY A 194 36.92 -4.61 -5.96
C GLY A 194 36.30 -3.23 -6.10
N ARG A 195 36.72 -2.23 -5.31
CA ARG A 195 36.23 -0.83 -5.37
C ARG A 195 36.39 -0.16 -6.72
N GLU A 196 37.22 -0.70 -7.61
CA GLU A 196 37.41 -0.21 -8.98
C GLU A 196 36.07 -0.34 -9.77
N ALA A 197 35.31 -1.39 -9.53
CA ALA A 197 33.97 -1.52 -10.11
C ALA A 197 33.03 -0.38 -9.66
N ALA A 198 33.12 0.05 -8.39
CA ALA A 198 32.36 1.20 -7.90
C ALA A 198 32.82 2.52 -8.53
N ARG A 199 34.11 2.70 -8.80
CA ARG A 199 34.64 3.88 -9.52
C ARG A 199 34.12 3.94 -10.96
N VAL A 200 34.09 2.79 -11.65
CA VAL A 200 33.47 2.67 -12.98
C VAL A 200 32.02 3.01 -12.91
N ALA A 201 31.28 2.48 -11.92
CA ALA A 201 29.85 2.79 -11.72
C ALA A 201 29.62 4.29 -11.47
N VAL A 202 30.48 4.97 -10.72
CA VAL A 202 30.40 6.44 -10.53
C VAL A 202 30.43 7.16 -11.87
N VAL A 203 31.38 6.82 -12.74
CA VAL A 203 31.52 7.46 -14.07
C VAL A 203 30.26 7.17 -14.91
N LEU A 204 29.85 5.92 -14.99
CA LEU A 204 28.69 5.53 -15.81
C LEU A 204 27.39 6.17 -15.30
N LEU A 205 27.17 6.20 -13.98
CA LEU A 205 25.98 6.82 -13.40
C LEU A 205 26.00 8.34 -13.54
N ALA A 206 27.16 8.97 -13.43
CA ALA A 206 27.28 10.40 -13.69
C ALA A 206 26.96 10.75 -15.15
N LEU A 207 27.47 9.98 -16.11
CA LEU A 207 27.15 10.14 -17.53
C LEU A 207 25.66 9.87 -17.80
N ALA A 208 25.10 8.80 -17.24
CA ALA A 208 23.67 8.49 -17.38
C ALA A 208 22.78 9.59 -16.78
N SER A 209 23.22 10.25 -15.71
CA SER A 209 22.49 11.36 -15.09
C SER A 209 22.37 12.59 -16.00
N LEU A 210 23.29 12.79 -16.95
CA LEU A 210 23.21 13.88 -17.93
C LEU A 210 22.05 13.71 -18.90
N VAL A 211 21.67 12.47 -19.21
CA VAL A 211 20.56 12.13 -20.13
C VAL A 211 19.34 11.59 -19.39
N ALA A 212 19.31 11.70 -18.05
CA ALA A 212 18.28 11.11 -17.23
C ALA A 212 16.86 11.63 -17.54
N ARG A 213 16.71 12.93 -17.72
CA ARG A 213 15.41 13.56 -18.04
C ARG A 213 14.85 13.14 -19.40
N PRO A 214 15.60 13.32 -20.53
CA PRO A 214 15.08 12.88 -21.82
C PRO A 214 14.80 11.38 -21.88
N LEU A 215 15.58 10.55 -21.20
CA LEU A 215 15.34 9.12 -21.12
C LEU A 215 14.09 8.79 -20.27
N ASP A 216 13.87 9.51 -19.17
CA ASP A 216 12.66 9.37 -18.36
C ASP A 216 11.42 9.73 -19.17
N GLU A 217 11.43 10.86 -19.88
CA GLU A 217 10.33 11.30 -20.75
C GLU A 217 10.06 10.32 -21.90
N ALA A 218 11.11 9.82 -22.56
CA ALA A 218 10.96 8.85 -23.65
C ALA A 218 10.38 7.50 -23.18
N THR A 219 10.87 6.99 -22.06
CA THR A 219 10.35 5.73 -21.49
C THR A 219 8.94 5.88 -20.94
N GLU A 220 8.61 7.03 -20.37
CA GLU A 220 7.26 7.37 -19.92
C GLU A 220 6.28 7.47 -21.10
N THR A 221 6.67 8.15 -22.16
CA THR A 221 5.87 8.22 -23.41
C THR A 221 5.64 6.83 -24.00
N THR A 222 6.68 5.98 -24.01
CA THR A 222 6.57 4.59 -24.49
C THR A 222 5.57 3.79 -23.65
N ARG A 223 5.62 3.92 -22.32
CA ARG A 223 4.69 3.28 -21.39
C ARG A 223 3.26 3.76 -21.61
N PHE A 224 3.08 5.09 -21.76
CA PHE A 224 1.77 5.69 -21.93
C PHE A 224 1.13 5.28 -23.28
N ALA A 225 1.90 5.27 -24.35
CA ALA A 225 1.43 4.83 -25.66
C ALA A 225 0.87 3.40 -25.65
N ALA A 226 1.36 2.53 -24.76
CA ALA A 226 0.81 1.19 -24.57
C ALA A 226 -0.49 1.17 -23.74
N LEU A 227 -0.76 2.22 -22.94
CA LEU A 227 -2.02 2.37 -22.18
C LEU A 227 -3.12 3.00 -23.03
N SER A 228 -2.78 4.04 -23.78
CA SER A 228 -3.68 4.77 -24.67
C SER A 228 -3.04 4.96 -26.05
N PRO A 229 -3.18 3.99 -26.98
CA PRO A 229 -2.59 4.07 -28.31
C PRO A 229 -3.14 5.20 -29.17
N SER A 230 -4.37 5.68 -28.87
CA SER A 230 -5.08 6.72 -29.62
C SER A 230 -4.79 8.14 -29.14
N ALA A 231 -4.19 8.31 -27.97
CA ALA A 231 -3.99 9.62 -27.36
C ALA A 231 -2.51 9.90 -27.08
N PRO A 232 -1.93 11.01 -27.56
CA PRO A 232 -0.58 11.39 -27.19
C PRO A 232 -0.50 11.78 -25.72
N LEU A 233 0.64 11.48 -25.07
CA LEU A 233 0.93 11.95 -23.73
C LEU A 233 1.17 13.47 -23.77
N LEU A 234 0.40 14.23 -23.01
CA LEU A 234 0.47 15.69 -22.95
C LEU A 234 1.24 16.20 -21.73
N ALA A 235 0.94 15.61 -20.59
CA ALA A 235 1.54 16.04 -19.33
C ALA A 235 1.62 14.88 -18.33
N VAL A 236 2.65 14.93 -17.49
CA VAL A 236 2.85 13.99 -16.37
C VAL A 236 3.12 14.79 -15.11
N ARG A 237 2.55 14.36 -14.00
CA ARG A 237 2.85 14.92 -12.68
C ARG A 237 2.85 13.80 -11.63
N ASP A 238 3.94 13.72 -10.92
CA ASP A 238 4.03 12.91 -9.71
C ASP A 238 3.57 13.71 -8.49
N THR A 239 2.75 13.09 -7.66
CA THR A 239 2.30 13.65 -6.40
C THR A 239 2.64 12.70 -5.24
N PRO A 240 2.54 13.14 -3.99
CA PRO A 240 2.66 12.23 -2.84
C PRO A 240 1.59 11.12 -2.81
N HIS A 241 0.51 11.25 -3.59
CA HIS A 241 -0.62 10.30 -3.57
C HIS A 241 -0.70 9.43 -4.82
N ALA A 242 -0.29 9.96 -5.99
CA ALA A 242 -0.42 9.24 -7.25
C ALA A 242 0.55 9.76 -8.32
N HIS A 243 0.80 8.90 -9.30
CA HIS A 243 1.35 9.28 -10.59
C HIS A 243 0.21 9.68 -11.52
N LEU A 244 0.25 10.87 -12.08
CA LEU A 244 -0.77 11.41 -12.98
C LEU A 244 -0.22 11.51 -14.38
N ALA A 245 -0.95 10.99 -15.36
CA ALA A 245 -0.66 11.16 -16.77
C ALA A 245 -1.92 11.66 -17.49
N LEU A 246 -1.75 12.64 -18.34
CA LEU A 246 -2.81 13.24 -19.13
C LEU A 246 -2.53 12.99 -20.59
N GLY A 247 -3.49 12.39 -21.30
CA GLY A 247 -3.45 12.13 -22.73
C GLY A 247 -4.53 12.86 -23.50
N GLY A 248 -4.42 12.83 -24.82
CA GLY A 248 -5.42 13.41 -25.72
C GLY A 248 -5.18 14.87 -26.06
N GLY A 249 -6.14 15.53 -26.68
CA GLY A 249 -6.07 16.92 -27.10
C GLY A 249 -7.42 17.64 -27.00
N GLY A 250 -8.39 17.02 -26.30
CA GLY A 250 -9.77 17.42 -26.07
C GLY A 250 -10.76 16.44 -26.72
N PRO A 251 -11.39 15.55 -25.98
CA PRO A 251 -11.31 15.41 -24.53
C PRO A 251 -9.97 14.86 -24.03
N PHE A 252 -9.66 15.15 -22.76
CA PHE A 252 -8.47 14.68 -22.09
C PHE A 252 -8.75 13.35 -21.39
N GLU A 253 -7.81 12.42 -21.44
CA GLU A 253 -7.81 11.19 -20.70
C GLU A 253 -6.90 11.33 -19.47
N LEU A 254 -7.46 11.21 -18.27
CA LEU A 254 -6.69 11.21 -17.02
C LEU A 254 -6.42 9.79 -16.55
N TRP A 255 -5.16 9.50 -16.29
CA TRP A 255 -4.69 8.25 -15.74
C TRP A 255 -4.05 8.49 -14.38
N GLU A 256 -4.50 7.77 -13.35
CA GLU A 256 -4.01 7.87 -11.98
C GLU A 256 -3.37 6.55 -11.55
N GLY A 257 -2.07 6.57 -11.23
CA GLY A 257 -1.34 5.36 -10.85
C GLY A 257 -1.34 4.26 -11.93
N GLY A 258 -1.39 4.65 -13.21
CA GLY A 258 -1.47 3.73 -14.35
C GLY A 258 -2.86 3.14 -14.62
N ALA A 259 -3.88 3.51 -13.85
CA ALA A 259 -5.27 3.17 -14.12
C ALA A 259 -6.00 4.34 -14.79
N PHE A 260 -6.89 4.02 -15.74
CA PHE A 260 -7.80 5.01 -16.30
C PHE A 260 -8.71 5.57 -15.19
N SER A 261 -8.77 6.89 -15.06
CA SER A 261 -9.55 7.58 -14.04
C SER A 261 -10.78 8.27 -14.60
N ALA A 262 -10.61 9.07 -15.64
CA ALA A 262 -11.70 9.84 -16.24
C ALA A 262 -11.35 10.37 -17.62
N VAL A 263 -12.41 10.69 -18.38
CA VAL A 263 -12.35 11.61 -19.52
C VAL A 263 -12.94 12.93 -19.07
N PHE A 264 -12.35 14.04 -19.48
CA PHE A 264 -12.93 15.36 -19.27
C PHE A 264 -12.53 16.33 -20.40
N PRO A 265 -13.42 17.29 -20.78
CA PRO A 265 -14.80 17.39 -20.28
C PRO A 265 -15.67 16.24 -20.79
N ASP A 266 -16.52 15.73 -19.90
CA ASP A 266 -17.65 14.87 -20.24
C ASP A 266 -18.92 15.55 -19.73
N PRO A 267 -19.52 16.46 -20.53
CA PRO A 267 -20.67 17.21 -20.08
C PRO A 267 -21.91 16.33 -19.88
N TYR A 268 -22.07 15.26 -20.67
CA TYR A 268 -23.25 14.40 -20.60
C TYR A 268 -23.29 13.60 -19.31
N ALA A 269 -22.21 12.88 -18.99
CA ALA A 269 -22.12 12.11 -17.75
C ALA A 269 -22.14 13.04 -16.53
N SER A 270 -21.43 14.18 -16.58
CA SER A 270 -21.39 15.15 -15.48
C SER A 270 -22.74 15.81 -15.22
N GLU A 271 -23.50 16.18 -16.27
CA GLU A 271 -24.83 16.77 -16.14
C GLU A 271 -25.82 15.77 -15.55
N ALA A 272 -25.86 14.54 -16.08
CA ALA A 272 -26.75 13.50 -15.60
C ALA A 272 -26.49 13.14 -14.14
N LEU A 273 -25.23 12.93 -13.75
CA LEU A 273 -24.86 12.61 -12.38
C LEU A 273 -25.18 13.75 -11.41
N ALA A 274 -24.87 14.99 -11.78
CA ALA A 274 -25.13 16.16 -10.93
C ALA A 274 -26.63 16.35 -10.69
N HIS A 275 -27.44 16.28 -11.74
CA HIS A 275 -28.88 16.47 -11.63
C HIS A 275 -29.56 15.31 -10.89
N LEU A 276 -29.14 14.07 -11.14
CA LEU A 276 -29.62 12.92 -10.38
C LEU A 276 -29.26 13.07 -8.90
N ALA A 277 -27.98 13.21 -8.57
CA ALA A 277 -27.50 13.27 -7.19
C ALA A 277 -28.12 14.44 -6.40
N ALA A 278 -28.20 15.63 -7.00
CA ALA A 278 -28.82 16.78 -6.34
C ALA A 278 -30.33 16.62 -6.17
N SER A 279 -31.05 15.94 -7.10
CA SER A 279 -32.49 15.74 -7.02
C SER A 279 -32.87 14.64 -6.04
N LEU A 280 -31.96 13.73 -5.71
CA LEU A 280 -32.15 12.75 -4.65
C LEU A 280 -32.21 13.41 -3.25
N ALA A 281 -31.58 14.59 -3.07
CA ALA A 281 -31.76 15.40 -1.88
C ALA A 281 -32.98 16.32 -2.00
N GLU A 282 -33.72 16.52 -0.91
CA GLU A 282 -34.90 17.38 -0.90
C GLU A 282 -34.55 18.84 -1.13
N SER A 283 -33.54 19.36 -0.43
CA SER A 283 -33.10 20.75 -0.51
C SER A 283 -31.58 20.86 -0.30
N PRO A 284 -30.75 20.71 -1.35
CA PRO A 284 -29.28 20.72 -1.24
C PRO A 284 -28.73 22.15 -1.13
N ARG A 285 -28.99 22.85 -0.02
CA ARG A 285 -28.47 24.19 0.22
C ARG A 285 -26.98 24.17 0.56
N ARG A 286 -26.59 23.28 1.47
CA ARG A 286 -25.20 23.08 1.88
C ARG A 286 -24.73 21.72 1.40
N VAL A 287 -23.82 21.75 0.45
CA VAL A 287 -23.31 20.55 -0.21
C VAL A 287 -21.87 20.28 0.24
N LEU A 288 -21.58 19.06 0.60
CA LEU A 288 -20.23 18.59 0.84
C LEU A 288 -19.85 17.58 -0.26
N ALA A 289 -18.78 17.86 -0.98
CA ALA A 289 -18.24 16.98 -2.00
C ALA A 289 -16.93 16.33 -1.50
N LEU A 290 -16.96 15.02 -1.38
CA LEU A 290 -15.83 14.16 -1.02
C LEU A 290 -15.47 13.32 -2.25
N GLY A 291 -14.75 13.93 -3.21
CA GLY A 291 -14.39 13.27 -4.46
C GLY A 291 -14.27 14.27 -5.63
N PRO A 292 -13.95 13.78 -6.83
CA PRO A 292 -13.61 14.60 -7.98
C PRO A 292 -14.84 15.23 -8.63
N VAL A 293 -15.28 16.37 -8.12
CA VAL A 293 -16.42 17.15 -8.69
C VAL A 293 -15.97 18.24 -9.67
N GLU A 294 -14.70 18.59 -9.68
CA GLU A 294 -14.11 19.64 -10.51
C GLU A 294 -14.14 19.33 -12.00
N ARG A 295 -14.25 18.05 -12.37
CA ARG A 295 -14.19 17.56 -13.76
C ARG A 295 -15.50 17.76 -14.54
N GLY A 296 -16.27 18.80 -14.21
CA GLY A 296 -17.50 19.19 -14.88
C GLY A 296 -18.76 19.09 -14.02
N LEU A 297 -18.78 18.26 -12.97
CA LEU A 297 -19.95 18.06 -12.10
C LEU A 297 -20.35 19.35 -11.36
N LEU A 298 -19.36 20.11 -10.90
CA LEU A 298 -19.56 21.30 -10.06
C LEU A 298 -20.42 22.36 -10.73
N ARG A 299 -20.24 22.64 -12.03
CA ARG A 299 -21.03 23.63 -12.74
C ARG A 299 -22.52 23.28 -12.80
N PHE A 300 -22.85 22.01 -12.90
CA PHE A 300 -24.23 21.53 -12.89
C PHE A 300 -24.85 21.51 -11.50
N LEU A 301 -24.05 21.18 -10.47
CA LEU A 301 -24.48 21.29 -9.07
C LEU A 301 -24.84 22.72 -8.70
N LEU A 302 -24.08 23.71 -9.17
CA LEU A 302 -24.34 25.13 -8.94
C LEU A 302 -25.70 25.61 -9.50
N ARG A 303 -26.20 24.95 -10.55
CA ARG A 303 -27.54 25.26 -11.12
C ARG A 303 -28.68 24.95 -10.14
N HIS A 304 -28.49 23.99 -9.21
CA HIS A 304 -29.48 23.68 -8.18
C HIS A 304 -29.62 24.73 -7.08
N GLY A 305 -28.87 25.85 -7.17
CA GLY A 305 -28.96 26.98 -6.26
C GLY A 305 -28.47 26.71 -4.84
N PRO A 306 -27.37 25.98 -4.64
CA PRO A 306 -26.82 25.80 -3.31
C PRO A 306 -26.36 27.16 -2.74
N GLU A 307 -26.46 27.30 -1.41
CA GLU A 307 -25.89 28.40 -0.66
C GLU A 307 -24.36 28.26 -0.52
N ARG A 308 -23.92 27.00 -0.42
CA ARG A 308 -22.49 26.69 -0.26
C ARG A 308 -22.17 25.27 -0.74
N ILE A 309 -21.04 25.11 -1.40
CA ILE A 309 -20.43 23.83 -1.75
C ILE A 309 -19.02 23.77 -1.15
N ASP A 310 -18.80 22.89 -0.19
CA ASP A 310 -17.45 22.57 0.32
C ASP A 310 -16.89 21.39 -0.50
N VAL A 311 -15.79 21.61 -1.20
CA VAL A 311 -15.08 20.59 -1.99
C VAL A 311 -13.82 20.21 -1.23
N VAL A 312 -13.77 19.00 -0.68
CA VAL A 312 -12.61 18.51 0.08
C VAL A 312 -11.66 17.78 -0.85
N VAL A 313 -10.44 18.26 -0.92
CA VAL A 313 -9.41 17.80 -1.85
C VAL A 313 -8.26 17.17 -1.07
N SER A 314 -8.12 15.84 -1.16
CA SER A 314 -7.06 15.10 -0.47
C SER A 314 -5.66 15.36 -1.04
N ASP A 315 -5.56 15.59 -2.34
CA ASP A 315 -4.32 15.87 -3.06
C ASP A 315 -4.42 17.21 -3.82
N PRO A 316 -3.95 18.31 -3.22
CA PRO A 316 -3.96 19.62 -3.86
C PRO A 316 -3.14 19.69 -5.16
N ASN A 317 -2.09 18.86 -5.29
CA ASN A 317 -1.25 18.83 -6.49
C ASN A 317 -1.99 18.15 -7.66
N ALA A 318 -2.70 17.04 -7.38
CA ALA A 318 -3.57 16.40 -8.36
C ALA A 318 -4.71 17.33 -8.79
N PHE A 319 -5.35 17.99 -7.82
CA PHE A 319 -6.39 18.96 -8.10
C PHE A 319 -5.90 20.12 -8.99
N SER A 320 -4.74 20.71 -8.68
CA SER A 320 -4.17 21.78 -9.50
C SER A 320 -3.82 21.31 -10.91
N PHE A 321 -3.29 20.08 -11.03
CA PHE A 321 -2.97 19.48 -12.33
C PHE A 321 -4.22 19.34 -13.21
N VAL A 322 -5.33 18.84 -12.66
CA VAL A 322 -6.61 18.72 -13.38
C VAL A 322 -7.17 20.12 -13.71
N ARG A 323 -7.23 21.03 -12.71
CA ARG A 323 -7.75 22.40 -12.86
C ARG A 323 -7.09 23.15 -14.02
N ASP A 324 -5.77 23.01 -14.16
CA ASP A 324 -5.00 23.73 -15.18
C ASP A 324 -5.37 23.29 -16.61
N HIS A 325 -6.01 22.12 -16.78
CA HIS A 325 -6.47 21.58 -18.05
C HIS A 325 -8.00 21.59 -18.23
N LEU A 326 -8.76 22.11 -17.25
CA LEU A 326 -10.22 22.20 -17.35
C LEU A 326 -10.65 23.22 -18.42
N PRO A 327 -11.81 23.00 -19.08
CA PRO A 327 -12.49 24.04 -19.85
C PRO A 327 -12.73 25.29 -19.03
N ARG A 328 -12.90 26.44 -19.75
CA ARG A 328 -13.15 27.73 -19.11
C ARG A 328 -14.35 27.70 -18.16
N GLU A 329 -15.42 27.04 -18.58
CA GLU A 329 -16.68 26.98 -17.81
C GLU A 329 -16.50 26.26 -16.49
N ASP A 330 -15.78 25.15 -16.49
CA ASP A 330 -15.50 24.36 -15.27
C ASP A 330 -14.53 25.10 -14.35
N ARG A 331 -13.54 25.81 -14.91
CA ARG A 331 -12.67 26.69 -14.11
C ARG A 331 -13.43 27.85 -13.47
N LEU A 332 -14.41 28.46 -14.18
CA LEU A 332 -15.27 29.51 -13.62
C LEU A 332 -16.15 28.98 -12.49
N ALA A 333 -16.65 27.75 -12.60
CA ALA A 333 -17.41 27.10 -11.53
C ALA A 333 -16.59 26.93 -10.22
N LEU A 334 -15.28 26.71 -10.33
CA LEU A 334 -14.39 26.67 -9.15
C LEU A 334 -14.17 28.04 -8.50
N LEU A 335 -14.39 29.13 -9.24
CA LEU A 335 -14.25 30.48 -8.75
C LEU A 335 -15.59 31.10 -8.25
N ASP A 336 -16.69 30.35 -8.34
CA ASP A 336 -17.97 30.78 -7.80
C ASP A 336 -17.88 31.05 -6.30
N PRO A 337 -18.37 32.19 -5.79
CA PRO A 337 -18.25 32.56 -4.37
C PRO A 337 -18.93 31.55 -3.40
N ARG A 338 -19.83 30.72 -3.88
CA ARG A 338 -20.50 29.66 -3.13
C ARG A 338 -19.59 28.42 -2.98
N VAL A 339 -18.52 28.30 -3.76
CA VAL A 339 -17.61 27.14 -3.77
C VAL A 339 -16.42 27.43 -2.89
N ARG A 340 -16.17 26.52 -1.96
CA ARG A 340 -14.98 26.54 -1.11
C ARG A 340 -14.17 25.25 -1.30
N VAL A 341 -13.00 25.36 -1.89
CA VAL A 341 -12.04 24.26 -2.00
C VAL A 341 -11.23 24.16 -0.70
N VAL A 342 -11.26 23.00 -0.07
CA VAL A 342 -10.58 22.73 1.21
C VAL A 342 -9.51 21.64 1.02
N PRO A 343 -8.22 21.98 1.08
CA PRO A 343 -7.15 20.99 1.01
C PRO A 343 -7.02 20.25 2.34
N ASP A 344 -7.74 19.15 2.49
CA ASP A 344 -7.73 18.32 3.69
C ASP A 344 -8.09 16.87 3.35
N ASP A 345 -7.82 15.95 4.28
CA ASP A 345 -8.33 14.59 4.22
C ASP A 345 -9.83 14.55 4.55
N PRO A 346 -10.67 13.83 3.80
CA PRO A 346 -12.12 13.79 4.01
C PRO A 346 -12.55 13.45 5.44
N ARG A 347 -11.97 12.41 6.02
CA ARG A 347 -12.32 11.97 7.38
C ARG A 347 -11.87 12.97 8.45
N ARG A 348 -10.69 13.52 8.26
CA ARG A 348 -10.17 14.55 9.16
C ARG A 348 -10.99 15.84 9.07
N PHE A 349 -11.41 16.23 7.88
CA PHE A 349 -12.29 17.38 7.69
C PHE A 349 -13.62 17.17 8.42
N LEU A 350 -14.25 16.01 8.26
CA LEU A 350 -15.49 15.64 8.96
C LEU A 350 -15.33 15.68 10.48
N SER A 351 -14.24 15.13 11.01
CA SER A 351 -14.01 15.08 12.47
C SER A 351 -13.80 16.46 13.11
N ARG A 352 -13.28 17.43 12.35
CA ARG A 352 -12.99 18.79 12.83
C ARG A 352 -14.08 19.81 12.53
N SER A 353 -14.92 19.53 11.55
CA SER A 353 -16.01 20.44 11.18
C SER A 353 -17.14 20.35 12.17
N ASN A 354 -17.71 21.51 12.52
CA ASN A 354 -18.99 21.61 13.25
C ASN A 354 -20.16 21.93 12.32
N ALA A 355 -19.92 22.09 11.00
CA ALA A 355 -20.96 22.33 10.02
C ALA A 355 -21.79 21.07 9.77
N THR A 356 -23.03 21.28 9.36
CA THR A 356 -23.94 20.24 8.86
C THR A 356 -24.22 20.48 7.38
N TRP A 357 -24.49 19.41 6.63
CA TRP A 357 -24.77 19.47 5.21
C TRP A 357 -26.09 18.78 4.87
N ASP A 358 -26.77 19.33 3.87
CA ASP A 358 -28.06 18.82 3.36
C ASP A 358 -27.82 17.74 2.29
N LEU A 359 -26.66 17.80 1.61
CA LEU A 359 -26.22 16.79 0.64
C LEU A 359 -24.73 16.51 0.82
N VAL A 360 -24.38 15.25 1.03
CA VAL A 360 -22.99 14.79 1.03
C VAL A 360 -22.79 13.88 -0.17
N LEU A 361 -21.83 14.21 -1.03
CA LEU A 361 -21.45 13.43 -2.20
C LEU A 361 -20.12 12.72 -1.90
N LEU A 362 -20.14 11.41 -1.81
CA LEU A 362 -18.93 10.58 -1.72
C LEU A 362 -18.77 9.87 -3.07
N LEU A 363 -18.07 10.53 -3.96
CA LEU A 363 -17.82 10.09 -5.32
C LEU A 363 -16.38 9.64 -5.44
N GLY A 364 -16.14 8.47 -6.02
CA GLY A 364 -14.78 8.00 -6.17
C GLY A 364 -14.67 6.68 -6.94
N PRO A 365 -13.46 6.32 -7.36
CA PRO A 365 -13.21 5.04 -7.99
C PRO A 365 -13.30 3.90 -6.96
N ASP A 366 -13.32 2.68 -7.49
CA ASP A 366 -13.39 1.45 -6.69
C ASP A 366 -12.37 1.39 -5.55
N PRO A 367 -12.74 0.76 -4.42
CA PRO A 367 -11.90 0.65 -3.23
C PRO A 367 -10.82 -0.46 -3.38
N VAL A 368 -9.99 -0.37 -4.43
CA VAL A 368 -8.89 -1.33 -4.68
C VAL A 368 -7.61 -1.01 -3.87
N THR A 369 -7.63 0.09 -3.12
CA THR A 369 -6.60 0.45 -2.15
C THR A 369 -7.21 0.75 -0.80
N LEU A 370 -6.46 0.57 0.27
CA LEU A 370 -6.92 0.91 1.62
C LEU A 370 -7.25 2.38 1.78
N GLY A 371 -6.50 3.27 1.12
CA GLY A 371 -6.77 4.69 1.10
C GLY A 371 -8.17 5.05 0.58
N ARG A 372 -8.71 4.24 -0.33
CA ARG A 372 -10.08 4.38 -0.86
C ARG A 372 -11.09 3.59 -0.04
N ALA A 373 -10.76 2.35 0.35
CA ALA A 373 -11.66 1.47 1.11
C ALA A 373 -12.08 2.06 2.47
N ARG A 374 -11.20 2.85 3.12
CA ARG A 374 -11.50 3.53 4.38
C ARG A 374 -12.62 4.57 4.31
N LEU A 375 -12.97 5.03 3.11
CA LEU A 375 -14.10 5.94 2.90
C LEU A 375 -15.45 5.20 2.77
N LEU A 376 -15.41 3.87 2.62
CA LEU A 376 -16.57 2.99 2.48
C LEU A 376 -16.72 2.06 3.69
N THR A 377 -16.52 2.59 4.89
CA THR A 377 -16.59 1.85 6.16
C THR A 377 -17.71 2.40 7.06
N ALA A 378 -18.23 1.56 7.93
CA ALA A 378 -19.28 1.96 8.88
C ALA A 378 -18.83 3.14 9.76
N GLU A 379 -17.55 3.22 10.09
CA GLU A 379 -16.96 4.33 10.86
C GLU A 379 -17.00 5.64 10.08
N CYS A 380 -16.60 5.63 8.80
CA CYS A 380 -16.67 6.81 7.93
C CYS A 380 -18.12 7.28 7.73
N PHE A 381 -19.04 6.34 7.52
CA PHE A 381 -20.45 6.69 7.37
C PHE A 381 -21.07 7.26 8.64
N ARG A 382 -20.64 6.80 9.85
CA ARG A 382 -21.04 7.42 11.11
C ARG A 382 -20.47 8.84 11.27
N ASP A 383 -19.21 9.07 10.82
CA ASP A 383 -18.64 10.41 10.78
C ASP A 383 -19.49 11.33 9.88
N VAL A 384 -19.89 10.88 8.69
CA VAL A 384 -20.78 11.61 7.79
C VAL A 384 -22.17 11.81 8.44
N ALA A 385 -22.78 10.76 8.99
CA ALA A 385 -24.10 10.82 9.63
C ALA A 385 -24.16 11.85 10.77
N SER A 386 -23.06 12.00 11.52
CA SER A 386 -22.96 13.01 12.59
C SER A 386 -22.99 14.46 12.07
N ARG A 387 -22.79 14.67 10.79
CA ARG A 387 -22.74 15.97 10.09
C ARG A 387 -23.83 16.12 9.02
N LEU A 388 -24.66 15.10 8.83
CA LEU A 388 -25.77 15.14 7.89
C LEU A 388 -26.99 15.78 8.57
N ASP A 389 -27.67 16.66 7.85
CA ASP A 389 -28.93 17.22 8.31
C ASP A 389 -29.99 16.11 8.44
N ARG A 390 -30.98 16.30 9.31
CA ARG A 390 -32.06 15.31 9.52
C ARG A 390 -32.82 14.96 8.23
N ARG A 391 -32.97 15.91 7.32
CA ARG A 391 -33.58 15.72 5.99
C ARG A 391 -32.53 15.68 4.87
N GLY A 392 -31.27 15.57 5.25
CA GLY A 392 -30.15 15.48 4.32
C GLY A 392 -30.00 14.09 3.70
N ALA A 393 -29.27 14.03 2.60
CA ALA A 393 -28.95 12.81 1.88
C ALA A 393 -27.43 12.64 1.73
N LEU A 394 -26.92 11.44 2.01
CA LEU A 394 -25.60 10.96 1.62
C LEU A 394 -25.73 10.18 0.32
N VAL A 395 -24.99 10.54 -0.71
CA VAL A 395 -24.91 9.84 -2.00
C VAL A 395 -23.52 9.24 -2.16
N VAL A 396 -23.44 7.92 -2.26
CA VAL A 396 -22.21 7.15 -2.43
C VAL A 396 -22.23 6.50 -3.79
N SER A 397 -21.24 6.76 -4.65
CA SER A 397 -21.14 6.07 -5.95
C SER A 397 -20.38 4.76 -5.81
N LEU A 398 -20.92 3.71 -6.42
CA LEU A 398 -20.32 2.39 -6.54
C LEU A 398 -20.42 1.91 -7.99
N ARG A 399 -19.29 1.51 -8.58
CA ARG A 399 -19.32 0.91 -9.90
C ARG A 399 -19.91 -0.50 -9.82
N THR A 400 -21.06 -0.72 -10.46
CA THR A 400 -21.73 -2.00 -10.57
C THR A 400 -21.99 -2.38 -12.03
N ALA A 401 -22.48 -3.57 -12.28
CA ALA A 401 -22.92 -3.92 -13.63
C ALA A 401 -24.36 -3.45 -13.86
N SER A 402 -24.66 -2.91 -15.04
CA SER A 402 -25.96 -2.30 -15.36
C SER A 402 -27.16 -3.27 -15.34
N ALA A 403 -26.95 -4.57 -15.59
CA ALA A 403 -28.05 -5.51 -15.78
C ALA A 403 -28.26 -6.47 -14.60
N ALA A 404 -27.18 -6.87 -13.90
CA ALA A 404 -27.29 -7.78 -12.75
C ALA A 404 -26.10 -7.57 -11.80
N VAL A 405 -26.37 -7.40 -10.52
CA VAL A 405 -25.35 -7.32 -9.47
C VAL A 405 -25.10 -8.73 -8.95
N THR A 406 -24.05 -9.39 -9.39
CA THR A 406 -23.76 -10.79 -9.03
C THR A 406 -22.32 -10.99 -8.56
N GLY A 407 -22.08 -12.09 -7.87
CA GLY A 407 -20.72 -12.53 -7.50
C GLY A 407 -19.96 -11.50 -6.65
N ALA A 408 -18.75 -11.12 -7.09
CA ALA A 408 -17.89 -10.19 -6.36
C ALA A 408 -18.44 -8.76 -6.35
N THR A 409 -19.17 -8.35 -7.38
CA THR A 409 -19.84 -7.04 -7.44
C THR A 409 -20.94 -6.96 -6.41
N ALA A 410 -21.78 -8.00 -6.30
CA ALA A 410 -22.82 -8.08 -5.26
C ALA A 410 -22.20 -8.08 -3.85
N ALA A 411 -21.11 -8.83 -3.65
CA ALA A 411 -20.41 -8.88 -2.38
C ALA A 411 -19.79 -7.52 -1.99
N LEU A 412 -19.22 -6.79 -2.98
CA LEU A 412 -18.75 -5.42 -2.75
C LEU A 412 -19.90 -4.51 -2.34
N GLY A 413 -20.97 -4.47 -3.15
CA GLY A 413 -22.14 -3.63 -2.88
C GLY A 413 -22.81 -3.97 -1.54
N GLY A 414 -23.01 -5.26 -1.23
CA GLY A 414 -23.58 -5.71 0.04
C GLY A 414 -22.72 -5.35 1.25
N SER A 415 -21.40 -5.41 1.14
CA SER A 415 -20.50 -5.00 2.22
C SER A 415 -20.55 -3.49 2.51
N VAL A 416 -20.76 -2.66 1.49
CA VAL A 416 -20.92 -1.21 1.62
C VAL A 416 -22.33 -0.86 2.09
N LEU A 417 -23.36 -1.56 1.58
CA LEU A 417 -24.74 -1.43 2.05
C LEU A 417 -24.84 -1.71 3.56
N GLY A 418 -24.32 -2.84 4.03
CA GLY A 418 -24.33 -3.15 5.46
C GLY A 418 -23.53 -2.15 6.32
N ALA A 419 -22.49 -1.51 5.74
CA ALA A 419 -21.76 -0.44 6.42
C ALA A 419 -22.59 0.86 6.50
N LEU A 420 -23.38 1.18 5.48
CA LEU A 420 -24.31 2.33 5.48
C LEU A 420 -25.46 2.11 6.46
N GLU A 421 -26.08 0.92 6.46
CA GLU A 421 -27.17 0.54 7.37
C GLU A 421 -26.76 0.57 8.85
N ALA A 422 -25.47 0.30 9.14
CA ALA A 422 -24.90 0.46 10.48
C ALA A 422 -24.77 1.92 10.94
N ALA A 423 -24.95 2.90 10.05
CA ALA A 423 -24.79 4.32 10.34
C ALA A 423 -26.08 5.14 10.11
N LEU A 424 -26.91 4.76 9.15
CA LEU A 424 -28.09 5.50 8.72
C LEU A 424 -29.30 4.55 8.56
N PRO A 425 -30.50 4.93 9.05
CA PRO A 425 -31.65 4.04 9.08
C PRO A 425 -32.33 3.83 7.72
N VAL A 426 -32.09 4.71 6.74
CA VAL A 426 -32.67 4.60 5.41
C VAL A 426 -31.56 4.52 4.40
N VAL A 427 -31.55 3.46 3.60
CA VAL A 427 -30.59 3.30 2.48
C VAL A 427 -31.37 2.81 1.27
N ARG A 428 -31.17 3.45 0.13
CA ARG A 428 -31.77 3.11 -1.16
C ARG A 428 -30.67 2.97 -2.22
N ALA A 429 -30.93 2.26 -3.31
CA ALA A 429 -29.96 2.01 -4.36
C ALA A 429 -30.55 2.28 -5.76
N THR A 430 -29.87 3.16 -6.53
CA THR A 430 -30.31 3.41 -7.93
C THR A 430 -29.83 2.28 -8.84
N PRO A 431 -30.59 1.97 -9.89
CA PRO A 431 -30.05 1.11 -10.96
C PRO A 431 -29.03 1.87 -11.83
N GLY A 432 -28.23 1.14 -12.59
CA GLY A 432 -27.28 1.69 -13.52
C GLY A 432 -25.87 1.13 -13.38
N PRO A 433 -24.95 1.45 -14.32
CA PRO A 433 -23.57 0.98 -14.27
C PRO A 433 -22.80 1.56 -13.07
N ASP A 434 -23.12 2.80 -12.69
CA ASP A 434 -22.70 3.44 -11.45
C ASP A 434 -23.92 3.54 -10.53
N THR A 435 -24.10 2.54 -9.66
CA THR A 435 -25.14 2.55 -8.64
C THR A 435 -24.84 3.66 -7.62
N LEU A 436 -25.81 4.52 -7.37
CA LEU A 436 -25.76 5.47 -6.27
C LEU A 436 -26.51 4.84 -5.06
N LEU A 437 -25.77 4.64 -3.98
CA LEU A 437 -26.36 4.31 -2.68
C LEU A 437 -26.73 5.65 -2.02
N VAL A 438 -28.02 5.82 -1.72
CA VAL A 438 -28.57 7.05 -1.13
C VAL A 438 -29.01 6.75 0.28
N ALA A 439 -28.45 7.43 1.27
CA ALA A 439 -28.72 7.16 2.66
C ALA A 439 -29.07 8.43 3.45
N GLY A 440 -29.88 8.30 4.50
CA GLY A 440 -30.25 9.40 5.36
C GLY A 440 -31.11 8.96 6.55
N PHE A 441 -31.65 9.93 7.28
CA PHE A 441 -32.45 9.68 8.48
C PHE A 441 -33.97 9.60 8.20
N ASP A 442 -34.44 10.33 7.17
CA ASP A 442 -35.87 10.50 6.88
C ASP A 442 -36.25 9.79 5.57
N PRO A 443 -37.13 8.78 5.61
CA PRO A 443 -37.58 8.10 4.39
C PRO A 443 -38.28 9.00 3.38
N SER A 444 -38.89 10.11 3.82
CA SER A 444 -39.52 11.08 2.93
C SER A 444 -38.51 11.97 2.20
N ALA A 445 -37.35 12.21 2.82
CA ALA A 445 -36.25 12.94 2.22
C ALA A 445 -35.41 12.07 1.26
N VAL A 446 -35.20 10.79 1.64
CA VAL A 446 -34.43 9.80 0.87
C VAL A 446 -35.40 8.90 0.08
N THR A 447 -35.80 9.34 -1.11
CA THR A 447 -36.74 8.60 -1.98
C THR A 447 -36.16 8.39 -3.38
N LEU A 448 -36.51 7.26 -4.00
CA LEU A 448 -36.24 6.96 -5.40
C LEU A 448 -37.54 6.97 -6.25
N ASP A 449 -38.65 7.52 -5.72
CA ASP A 449 -39.86 7.71 -6.51
C ASP A 449 -39.57 8.69 -7.67
N PRO A 450 -39.67 8.26 -8.92
CA PRO A 450 -39.34 9.09 -10.07
C PRO A 450 -40.14 10.38 -10.14
N ALA A 451 -41.43 10.33 -9.75
CA ALA A 451 -42.31 11.50 -9.79
C ALA A 451 -41.88 12.54 -8.74
N VAL A 452 -41.51 12.11 -7.53
CA VAL A 452 -41.02 13.00 -6.47
C VAL A 452 -39.68 13.62 -6.86
N VAL A 453 -38.75 12.81 -7.39
CA VAL A 453 -37.41 13.28 -7.79
C VAL A 453 -37.52 14.25 -8.98
N ALA A 454 -38.35 13.96 -9.99
CA ALA A 454 -38.64 14.84 -11.09
C ALA A 454 -39.27 16.18 -10.63
N ALA A 455 -40.22 16.11 -9.68
CA ALA A 455 -40.85 17.30 -9.12
C ALA A 455 -39.86 18.20 -8.36
N ARG A 456 -38.86 17.60 -7.66
CA ARG A 456 -37.75 18.35 -7.01
C ARG A 456 -36.90 19.08 -8.04
N PHE A 457 -36.58 18.45 -9.18
CA PHE A 457 -35.85 19.03 -10.28
C PHE A 457 -36.63 20.23 -10.91
N VAL A 458 -37.87 20.01 -11.26
CA VAL A 458 -38.73 21.04 -11.90
C VAL A 458 -38.95 22.24 -10.97
N ARG A 459 -39.19 22.04 -9.69
CA ARG A 459 -39.37 23.15 -8.72
C ARG A 459 -38.15 24.06 -8.60
N ARG A 460 -36.98 23.61 -8.96
CA ARG A 460 -35.76 24.44 -8.94
C ARG A 460 -35.58 25.30 -10.18
N GLY A 461 -36.51 25.23 -11.13
CA GLY A 461 -36.53 26.08 -12.33
C GLY A 461 -35.31 25.88 -13.23
N LEU A 462 -34.77 24.68 -13.28
CA LEU A 462 -33.59 24.37 -14.09
C LEU A 462 -33.95 24.42 -15.57
N ALA A 463 -33.17 25.19 -16.35
CA ALA A 463 -33.33 25.22 -17.80
C ALA A 463 -33.03 23.85 -18.39
N PRO A 464 -33.83 23.33 -19.33
CA PRO A 464 -33.56 22.09 -20.03
C PRO A 464 -32.17 22.14 -20.69
N GLY A 465 -31.43 21.07 -20.48
CA GLY A 465 -30.12 20.82 -21.08
C GLY A 465 -30.11 19.47 -21.77
N ALA A 466 -28.98 18.77 -21.75
CA ALA A 466 -28.93 17.36 -22.17
C ALA A 466 -29.70 16.45 -21.21
N PHE A 467 -29.91 16.89 -19.97
CA PHE A 467 -30.72 16.21 -18.98
C PHE A 467 -32.10 16.87 -18.84
N ALA A 468 -33.15 16.05 -18.87
CA ALA A 468 -34.52 16.46 -18.76
C ALA A 468 -35.27 15.65 -17.69
N PRO A 469 -36.33 16.19 -17.05
CA PRO A 469 -37.07 15.51 -16.00
C PRO A 469 -37.68 14.16 -16.43
N GLU A 470 -37.95 13.98 -17.72
CA GLU A 470 -38.43 12.74 -18.34
C GLU A 470 -37.45 11.57 -18.24
N LEU A 471 -36.18 11.85 -17.94
CA LEU A 471 -35.17 10.80 -17.73
C LEU A 471 -35.31 10.12 -16.36
N PHE A 472 -35.90 10.77 -15.35
CA PHE A 472 -36.03 10.17 -14.02
C PHE A 472 -36.83 8.88 -14.01
N PRO A 473 -37.99 8.74 -14.71
CA PRO A 473 -38.70 7.45 -14.81
C PRO A 473 -37.87 6.33 -15.46
N ILE A 474 -36.97 6.66 -16.36
CA ILE A 474 -36.08 5.70 -17.00
C ILE A 474 -34.92 5.29 -16.05
N LEU A 475 -34.29 6.29 -15.45
CA LEU A 475 -33.15 6.07 -14.54
C LEU A 475 -33.55 5.41 -13.23
N LEU A 476 -34.78 5.65 -12.75
CA LEU A 476 -35.31 5.17 -11.47
C LEU A 476 -36.52 4.26 -11.68
N GLU A 477 -36.54 3.47 -12.76
CA GLU A 477 -37.60 2.51 -13.03
C GLU A 477 -37.82 1.60 -11.82
N PRO A 478 -39.04 1.56 -11.23
CA PRO A 478 -39.27 0.87 -9.94
C PRO A 478 -38.86 -0.60 -9.93
N ALA A 479 -39.12 -1.33 -11.03
CA ALA A 479 -38.74 -2.74 -11.14
C ALA A 479 -37.21 -2.95 -11.14
N ASN A 480 -36.47 -2.03 -11.72
CA ASN A 480 -35.02 -2.06 -11.72
C ASN A 480 -34.45 -1.68 -10.34
N VAL A 481 -35.00 -0.67 -9.69
CA VAL A 481 -34.67 -0.27 -8.31
C VAL A 481 -34.87 -1.45 -7.37
N GLU A 482 -36.06 -2.06 -7.36
CA GLU A 482 -36.37 -3.21 -6.50
C GLU A 482 -35.43 -4.40 -6.73
N ARG A 483 -35.10 -4.67 -7.98
CA ARG A 483 -34.18 -5.77 -8.33
C ARG A 483 -32.76 -5.52 -7.80
N ILE A 484 -32.22 -4.30 -7.93
CA ILE A 484 -30.88 -3.93 -7.45
C ILE A 484 -30.88 -3.96 -5.91
N GLU A 485 -31.86 -3.34 -5.26
CA GLU A 485 -31.98 -3.32 -3.80
C GLU A 485 -32.04 -4.74 -3.24
N ARG A 486 -32.88 -5.61 -3.79
CA ARG A 486 -32.97 -7.02 -3.38
C ARG A 486 -31.64 -7.76 -3.56
N SER A 487 -30.95 -7.56 -4.68
CA SER A 487 -29.65 -8.19 -4.94
C SER A 487 -28.56 -7.74 -3.96
N LEU A 488 -28.58 -6.48 -3.58
CA LEU A 488 -27.63 -5.91 -2.61
C LEU A 488 -27.97 -6.35 -1.17
N GLU A 489 -29.24 -6.38 -0.81
CA GLU A 489 -29.73 -6.85 0.49
C GLU A 489 -29.41 -8.33 0.70
N GLU A 490 -29.70 -9.19 -0.28
CA GLU A 490 -29.31 -10.60 -0.21
C GLU A 490 -27.79 -10.77 -0.07
N ALA A 491 -26.99 -9.91 -0.70
CA ALA A 491 -25.56 -9.94 -0.57
C ALA A 491 -25.11 -9.43 0.80
N SER A 492 -25.72 -8.38 1.36
CA SER A 492 -25.38 -7.83 2.68
C SER A 492 -25.56 -8.85 3.79
N HIS A 493 -26.54 -9.74 3.69
CA HIS A 493 -26.74 -10.84 4.62
C HIS A 493 -25.68 -11.95 4.52
N ARG A 494 -24.97 -12.05 3.40
CA ARG A 494 -23.95 -13.10 3.15
C ARG A 494 -22.53 -12.65 3.41
N VAL A 495 -22.29 -11.34 3.46
CA VAL A 495 -20.94 -10.76 3.63
C VAL A 495 -20.91 -9.83 4.84
N ALA A 496 -19.76 -9.68 5.46
CA ALA A 496 -19.62 -8.73 6.55
C ALA A 496 -19.68 -7.28 6.06
N ALA A 497 -20.21 -6.39 6.86
CA ALA A 497 -20.11 -4.94 6.63
C ALA A 497 -18.65 -4.48 6.65
N SER A 498 -18.30 -3.55 5.77
CA SER A 498 -16.95 -2.99 5.71
C SER A 498 -16.69 -2.07 6.91
N ARG A 499 -15.57 -2.28 7.60
CA ARG A 499 -15.16 -1.55 8.80
C ARG A 499 -13.68 -1.14 8.70
N ASP A 500 -13.27 -0.15 9.49
CA ASP A 500 -11.88 0.33 9.50
C ASP A 500 -10.89 -0.77 9.90
N ASP A 501 -11.25 -1.58 10.87
CA ASP A 501 -10.44 -2.70 11.33
C ASP A 501 -10.54 -3.94 10.43
N ARG A 502 -11.58 -4.02 9.59
CA ARG A 502 -11.86 -5.12 8.66
C ARG A 502 -12.45 -4.60 7.34
N PRO A 503 -11.63 -4.04 6.45
CA PRO A 503 -12.10 -3.43 5.19
C PRO A 503 -12.42 -4.48 4.13
N VAL A 504 -13.52 -5.22 4.32
CA VAL A 504 -13.94 -6.31 3.39
C VAL A 504 -14.30 -5.80 2.01
N SER A 505 -14.69 -4.53 1.86
CA SER A 505 -14.91 -3.89 0.55
C SER A 505 -13.66 -3.96 -0.34
N LEU A 506 -12.45 -3.82 0.24
CA LEU A 506 -11.18 -3.99 -0.46
C LEU A 506 -11.05 -5.40 -1.05
N LEU A 507 -11.31 -6.44 -0.23
CA LEU A 507 -11.21 -7.83 -0.68
C LEU A 507 -12.15 -8.11 -1.86
N HIS A 508 -13.40 -7.64 -1.76
CA HIS A 508 -14.39 -7.84 -2.83
C HIS A 508 -14.07 -7.05 -4.09
N ALA A 509 -13.54 -5.82 -3.97
CA ALA A 509 -13.08 -5.02 -5.10
C ALA A 509 -11.89 -5.69 -5.82
N LEU A 510 -10.91 -6.18 -5.05
CA LEU A 510 -9.78 -6.94 -5.60
C LEU A 510 -10.23 -8.25 -6.25
N ALA A 511 -11.16 -8.98 -5.61
CA ALA A 511 -11.71 -10.22 -6.17
C ALA A 511 -12.48 -9.98 -7.47
N ARG A 512 -13.22 -8.86 -7.59
CA ARG A 512 -13.87 -8.44 -8.82
C ARG A 512 -12.85 -8.16 -9.91
N ARG A 513 -11.86 -7.30 -9.62
CA ARG A 513 -10.79 -6.95 -10.56
C ARG A 513 -10.03 -8.17 -11.07
N GLN A 514 -9.70 -9.14 -10.18
CA GLN A 514 -9.00 -10.35 -10.58
C GLN A 514 -9.85 -11.30 -11.44
N ARG A 515 -11.18 -11.25 -11.33
CA ARG A 515 -12.08 -12.00 -12.26
C ARG A 515 -12.13 -11.40 -13.64
N GLU A 516 -12.13 -10.08 -13.73
CA GLU A 516 -12.08 -9.36 -15.00
C GLU A 516 -10.80 -9.68 -15.78
N THR A 517 -9.69 -9.97 -15.08
CA THR A 517 -8.39 -10.30 -15.69
C THR A 517 -8.14 -11.81 -15.90
N ALA A 518 -9.05 -12.69 -15.47
CA ALA A 518 -9.04 -14.17 -15.64
C ALA A 518 -7.73 -14.90 -15.26
N SER A 519 -6.86 -14.29 -14.42
CA SER A 519 -5.54 -14.84 -14.07
C SER A 519 -5.61 -16.02 -13.10
N LEU A 520 -4.71 -17.02 -13.26
CA LEU A 520 -4.58 -18.16 -12.33
C LEU A 520 -4.27 -17.69 -10.90
N ALA A 521 -3.36 -16.71 -10.75
CA ALA A 521 -2.99 -16.13 -9.46
C ALA A 521 -4.20 -15.44 -8.82
N GLY A 522 -5.01 -14.70 -9.58
CA GLY A 522 -6.23 -14.08 -9.09
C GLY A 522 -7.27 -15.10 -8.62
N ARG A 523 -7.39 -16.24 -9.31
CA ARG A 523 -8.26 -17.35 -8.87
C ARG A 523 -7.80 -17.94 -7.54
N ALA A 524 -6.48 -18.14 -7.36
CA ALA A 524 -5.92 -18.64 -6.11
C ALA A 524 -6.15 -17.66 -4.94
N PHE A 525 -5.95 -16.36 -5.14
CA PHE A 525 -6.27 -15.32 -4.15
C PHE A 525 -7.76 -15.27 -3.82
N GLY A 526 -8.61 -15.34 -4.83
CA GLY A 526 -10.05 -15.38 -4.63
C GLY A 526 -10.51 -16.64 -3.87
N ALA A 527 -9.83 -17.78 -4.05
CA ALA A 527 -10.10 -19.00 -3.28
C ALA A 527 -9.68 -18.85 -1.80
N LEU A 528 -8.48 -18.29 -1.55
CA LEU A 528 -8.03 -18.00 -0.19
C LEU A 528 -8.97 -17.05 0.55
N GLY A 529 -9.44 -16.00 -0.11
CA GLY A 529 -10.37 -15.02 0.47
C GLY A 529 -11.77 -15.59 0.80
N ARG A 530 -12.11 -16.76 0.25
CA ARG A 530 -13.37 -17.47 0.57
C ARG A 530 -13.26 -18.47 1.71
N LEU A 531 -12.04 -18.77 2.16
CA LEU A 531 -11.84 -19.68 3.27
C LEU A 531 -12.46 -19.10 4.55
N PRO A 532 -13.12 -19.92 5.38
CA PRO A 532 -13.55 -19.51 6.70
C PRO A 532 -12.37 -19.02 7.55
N SER A 533 -12.62 -18.01 8.39
CA SER A 533 -11.55 -17.44 9.25
C SER A 533 -10.74 -18.47 10.03
N PRO A 534 -11.32 -19.55 10.61
CA PRO A 534 -10.53 -20.59 11.28
C PRO A 534 -9.63 -21.38 10.34
N ALA A 535 -10.07 -21.63 9.10
CA ALA A 535 -9.27 -22.36 8.12
C ALA A 535 -8.06 -21.53 7.66
N LEU A 536 -8.23 -20.22 7.47
CA LEU A 536 -7.11 -19.29 7.17
C LEU A 536 -6.12 -19.25 8.33
N ALA A 537 -6.59 -19.14 9.57
CA ALA A 537 -5.73 -19.15 10.75
C ALA A 537 -4.96 -20.48 10.88
N LEU A 538 -5.64 -21.61 10.66
CA LEU A 538 -5.00 -22.93 10.65
C LEU A 538 -3.95 -23.04 9.56
N LEU A 539 -4.21 -22.56 8.34
CA LEU A 539 -3.27 -22.59 7.22
C LEU A 539 -1.97 -21.84 7.57
N VAL A 540 -2.08 -20.66 8.20
CA VAL A 540 -0.91 -19.85 8.61
C VAL A 540 -0.13 -20.52 9.75
N LEU A 541 -0.81 -21.15 10.72
CA LEU A 541 -0.19 -21.77 11.88
C LEU A 541 0.30 -23.20 11.62
N LEU A 542 -0.15 -23.84 10.53
CA LEU A 542 0.15 -25.24 10.25
C LEU A 542 1.64 -25.61 10.29
N PRO A 543 2.58 -24.84 9.67
CA PRO A 543 4.00 -25.15 9.73
C PRO A 543 4.55 -25.14 11.17
N SER A 544 4.14 -24.13 11.95
CA SER A 544 4.58 -24.00 13.35
C SER A 544 3.94 -25.04 14.24
N ALA A 545 2.66 -25.36 14.04
CA ALA A 545 1.98 -26.43 14.78
C ALA A 545 2.61 -27.80 14.51
N ALA A 546 2.93 -28.10 13.25
CA ALA A 546 3.61 -29.33 12.87
C ALA A 546 5.00 -29.46 13.54
N LEU A 547 5.76 -28.37 13.59
CA LEU A 547 7.06 -28.34 14.28
C LEU A 547 6.92 -28.43 15.79
N ALA A 548 5.91 -27.80 16.39
CA ALA A 548 5.63 -27.90 17.83
C ALA A 548 5.21 -29.33 18.22
N LEU A 549 4.38 -29.98 17.43
CA LEU A 549 4.02 -31.40 17.63
C LEU A 549 5.23 -32.31 17.51
N ARG A 550 6.09 -32.07 16.51
CA ARG A 550 7.35 -32.81 16.36
C ARG A 550 8.28 -32.57 17.56
N ALA A 551 8.37 -31.33 18.06
CA ALA A 551 9.17 -30.98 19.23
C ALA A 551 8.64 -31.66 20.52
N ALA A 552 7.33 -31.86 20.60
CA ALA A 552 6.72 -32.60 21.72
C ALA A 552 7.12 -34.10 21.73
N ALA A 553 7.24 -34.69 20.52
CA ALA A 553 7.62 -36.09 20.36
C ALA A 553 9.13 -36.32 20.41
N ARG A 554 9.94 -35.44 19.84
CA ARG A 554 11.41 -35.53 19.78
C ARG A 554 12.04 -34.13 19.81
N PRO A 555 13.15 -33.92 20.57
CA PRO A 555 13.87 -32.65 20.58
C PRO A 555 14.27 -32.23 19.17
N LEU A 556 14.02 -30.95 18.84
CA LEU A 556 14.41 -30.40 17.55
C LEU A 556 15.90 -30.11 17.49
N PRO A 557 16.55 -30.28 16.32
CA PRO A 557 17.88 -29.74 16.10
C PRO A 557 17.87 -28.22 16.31
N LEU A 558 18.85 -27.70 17.05
CA LEU A 558 18.96 -26.24 17.31
C LEU A 558 18.88 -25.40 16.03
N ARG A 559 19.51 -25.90 14.96
CA ARG A 559 19.46 -25.27 13.63
C ARG A 559 18.04 -25.13 13.09
N THR A 560 17.19 -26.13 13.23
CA THR A 560 15.80 -26.10 12.75
C THR A 560 14.97 -25.13 13.59
N ALA A 561 15.16 -25.15 14.91
CA ALA A 561 14.48 -24.26 15.83
C ALA A 561 14.86 -22.78 15.60
N ALA A 562 16.16 -22.49 15.41
CA ALA A 562 16.66 -21.15 15.13
C ALA A 562 16.15 -20.62 13.78
N PHE A 563 16.21 -21.45 12.72
CA PHE A 563 15.70 -21.08 11.39
C PHE A 563 14.18 -20.78 11.44
N HIS A 564 13.41 -21.67 12.07
CA HIS A 564 11.96 -21.48 12.19
C HIS A 564 11.61 -20.25 13.06
N GLY A 565 12.35 -20.04 14.15
CA GLY A 565 12.19 -18.86 14.99
C GLY A 565 12.41 -17.57 14.23
N VAL A 566 13.50 -17.47 13.45
CA VAL A 566 13.82 -16.29 12.64
C VAL A 566 12.76 -16.08 11.54
N ALA A 567 12.35 -17.15 10.83
CA ALA A 567 11.32 -17.05 9.80
C ALA A 567 9.96 -16.59 10.37
N SER A 568 9.56 -17.14 11.52
CA SER A 568 8.31 -16.76 12.20
C SER A 568 8.34 -15.31 12.69
N THR A 569 9.51 -14.86 13.19
CA THR A 569 9.69 -13.49 13.67
C THR A 569 9.72 -12.49 12.49
N GLY A 570 10.37 -12.84 11.38
CA GLY A 570 10.32 -12.04 10.15
C GLY A 570 8.90 -11.90 9.60
N ALA A 571 8.14 -13.00 9.58
CA ALA A 571 6.73 -12.98 9.20
C ALA A 571 5.89 -12.10 10.15
N GLY A 572 6.05 -12.26 11.46
CA GLY A 572 5.33 -11.50 12.47
C GLY A 572 5.68 -10.02 12.46
N GLY A 573 6.97 -9.68 12.36
CA GLY A 573 7.45 -8.31 12.27
C GLY A 573 6.93 -7.57 11.03
N MET A 574 7.00 -8.24 9.86
CA MET A 574 6.44 -7.70 8.62
C MET A 574 4.92 -7.52 8.71
N ALA A 575 4.19 -8.50 9.24
CA ALA A 575 2.74 -8.40 9.42
C ALA A 575 2.37 -7.22 10.32
N LEU A 576 3.02 -7.07 11.48
CA LEU A 576 2.74 -5.95 12.41
C LEU A 576 3.16 -4.60 11.83
N SER A 577 4.32 -4.52 11.16
CA SER A 577 4.72 -3.30 10.44
C SER A 577 3.64 -2.88 9.45
N PHE A 578 3.14 -3.83 8.67
CA PHE A 578 2.07 -3.60 7.71
C PHE A 578 0.77 -3.16 8.39
N LEU A 579 0.35 -3.84 9.46
CA LEU A 579 -0.85 -3.49 10.24
C LEU A 579 -0.80 -2.07 10.81
N LEU A 580 0.35 -1.65 11.33
CA LEU A 580 0.54 -0.30 11.88
C LEU A 580 0.53 0.76 10.77
N LEU A 581 1.12 0.47 9.61
CA LEU A 581 1.03 1.33 8.42
C LEU A 581 -0.42 1.47 7.95
N LEU A 582 -1.17 0.36 7.88
CA LEU A 582 -2.58 0.35 7.51
C LEU A 582 -3.44 1.12 8.51
N SER A 583 -3.22 0.92 9.82
CA SER A 583 -3.91 1.65 10.88
C SER A 583 -3.69 3.16 10.76
N TYR A 584 -2.45 3.58 10.48
CA TYR A 584 -2.13 4.98 10.22
C TYR A 584 -2.85 5.50 8.97
N GLN A 585 -2.79 4.76 7.86
CA GLN A 585 -3.45 5.11 6.60
C GLN A 585 -4.97 5.21 6.73
N ALA A 586 -5.59 4.27 7.44
CA ALA A 586 -7.04 4.28 7.68
C ALA A 586 -7.48 5.55 8.38
N ARG A 587 -6.64 6.09 9.26
CA ARG A 587 -6.92 7.30 10.02
C ARG A 587 -6.59 8.60 9.27
N ASP A 588 -5.34 8.75 8.80
CA ASP A 588 -4.80 10.02 8.29
C ASP A 588 -4.81 10.15 6.77
N GLY A 589 -5.06 9.07 6.04
CA GLY A 589 -5.21 9.04 4.57
C GLY A 589 -3.92 9.27 3.78
N ALA A 590 -3.00 10.06 4.28
CA ALA A 590 -1.76 10.45 3.61
C ALA A 590 -0.59 9.55 4.05
N LEU A 591 -0.55 8.31 3.58
CA LEU A 591 0.51 7.37 3.92
C LEU A 591 1.87 7.82 3.38
N TYR A 592 1.94 8.31 2.14
CA TYR A 592 3.21 8.61 1.47
C TYR A 592 4.05 9.66 2.20
N GLY A 593 3.41 10.70 2.76
CA GLY A 593 4.13 11.74 3.53
C GLY A 593 4.71 11.24 4.86
N ALA A 594 4.17 10.17 5.44
CA ALA A 594 4.65 9.60 6.71
C ALA A 594 5.35 8.24 6.51
N LEU A 595 5.25 7.62 5.34
CA LEU A 595 5.74 6.26 5.06
C LEU A 595 7.23 6.13 5.40
N GLY A 596 8.04 7.11 5.00
CA GLY A 596 9.47 7.13 5.29
C GLY A 596 9.75 7.17 6.81
N ALA A 597 9.04 8.01 7.56
CA ALA A 597 9.20 8.11 9.02
C ALA A 597 8.74 6.83 9.73
N LEU A 598 7.60 6.26 9.30
CA LEU A 598 7.06 5.03 9.86
C LEU A 598 7.99 3.84 9.59
N THR A 599 8.46 3.68 8.36
CA THR A 599 9.44 2.64 8.00
C THR A 599 10.76 2.85 8.74
N ALA A 600 11.21 4.10 8.86
CA ALA A 600 12.40 4.47 9.61
C ALA A 600 12.32 4.09 11.09
N ALA A 601 11.17 4.29 11.73
CA ALA A 601 10.97 3.90 13.12
C ALA A 601 11.09 2.39 13.32
N PHE A 602 10.53 1.59 12.40
CA PHE A 602 10.68 0.14 12.43
C PHE A 602 12.14 -0.29 12.23
N MET A 603 12.86 0.30 11.26
CA MET A 603 14.28 0.02 11.00
C MET A 603 15.17 0.43 12.16
N LEU A 604 14.89 1.59 12.78
CA LEU A 604 15.58 2.02 14.01
C LEU A 604 15.33 1.03 15.14
N GLY A 605 14.10 0.56 15.29
CA GLY A 605 13.73 -0.49 16.24
C GLY A 605 14.56 -1.75 16.03
N LEU A 606 14.64 -2.25 14.78
CA LEU A 606 15.46 -3.41 14.43
C LEU A 606 16.91 -3.23 14.89
N ALA A 607 17.52 -2.08 14.60
CA ALA A 607 18.89 -1.76 14.99
C ALA A 607 19.07 -1.71 16.50
N VAL A 608 18.18 -1.03 17.22
CA VAL A 608 18.22 -0.91 18.70
C VAL A 608 18.02 -2.27 19.36
N GLY A 609 17.05 -3.06 18.90
CA GLY A 609 16.79 -4.40 19.41
C GLY A 609 17.96 -5.35 19.19
N ALA A 610 18.56 -5.32 18.00
CA ALA A 610 19.75 -6.11 17.69
C ALA A 610 20.95 -5.70 18.57
N ALA A 611 21.23 -4.41 18.73
CA ALA A 611 22.32 -3.90 19.55
C ALA A 611 22.13 -4.29 21.02
N ALA A 612 20.94 -4.09 21.58
CA ALA A 612 20.62 -4.45 22.95
C ALA A 612 20.75 -5.97 23.19
N SER A 613 20.18 -6.78 22.32
CA SER A 613 20.27 -8.25 22.45
C SER A 613 21.68 -8.76 22.29
N HIS A 614 22.47 -8.20 21.37
CA HIS A 614 23.88 -8.53 21.23
C HIS A 614 24.67 -8.27 22.53
N ARG A 615 24.43 -7.12 23.17
CA ARG A 615 25.13 -6.73 24.39
C ARG A 615 24.69 -7.52 25.63
N PHE A 616 23.39 -7.75 25.79
CA PHE A 616 22.84 -8.25 27.05
C PHE A 616 22.39 -9.72 27.00
N LEU A 617 21.92 -10.22 25.86
CA LEU A 617 21.33 -11.55 25.76
C LEU A 617 22.24 -12.57 25.05
N ALA A 618 22.96 -12.18 24.02
CA ALA A 618 23.85 -13.09 23.28
C ALA A 618 24.99 -13.71 24.14
N PRO A 619 25.53 -13.05 25.16
CA PRO A 619 26.51 -13.65 26.04
C PRO A 619 25.95 -14.71 27.01
N LEU A 620 24.60 -14.77 27.16
CA LEU A 620 23.95 -15.72 28.07
C LEU A 620 23.86 -17.11 27.43
N ARG A 621 23.41 -18.11 28.22
CA ARG A 621 23.30 -19.51 27.76
C ARG A 621 22.30 -19.65 26.62
N PRO A 622 22.74 -20.05 25.40
CA PRO A 622 21.89 -20.04 24.19
C PRO A 622 20.64 -20.92 24.29
N ALA A 623 20.74 -22.04 24.96
CA ALA A 623 19.62 -22.99 25.13
C ALA A 623 18.41 -22.40 25.89
N ARG A 624 18.63 -21.36 26.70
CA ARG A 624 17.57 -20.68 27.47
C ARG A 624 17.18 -19.31 26.86
N THR A 625 18.13 -18.63 26.25
CA THR A 625 17.89 -17.27 25.69
C THR A 625 17.10 -17.30 24.41
N LEU A 626 17.31 -18.28 23.53
CA LEU A 626 16.56 -18.38 22.25
C LEU A 626 15.05 -18.54 22.47
N PRO A 627 14.55 -19.54 23.23
CA PRO A 627 13.11 -19.67 23.47
C PRO A 627 12.54 -18.49 24.28
N ALA A 628 13.27 -17.97 25.25
CA ALA A 628 12.83 -16.82 26.05
C ALA A 628 12.66 -15.57 25.19
N THR A 629 13.59 -15.28 24.28
CA THR A 629 13.51 -14.17 23.34
C THR A 629 12.32 -14.32 22.40
N LEU A 630 12.08 -15.51 21.83
CA LEU A 630 10.93 -15.77 20.99
C LEU A 630 9.61 -15.57 21.73
N LEU A 631 9.49 -16.06 22.96
CA LEU A 631 8.30 -15.88 23.78
C LEU A 631 8.07 -14.40 24.11
N ALA A 632 9.13 -13.66 24.47
CA ALA A 632 9.06 -12.22 24.72
C ALA A 632 8.65 -11.44 23.45
N THR A 633 9.23 -11.78 22.30
CA THR A 633 8.85 -11.19 21.00
C THR A 633 7.37 -11.45 20.67
N GLY A 634 6.92 -12.69 20.81
CA GLY A 634 5.53 -13.04 20.57
C GLY A 634 4.56 -12.36 21.54
N ALA A 635 4.93 -12.23 22.83
CA ALA A 635 4.14 -11.47 23.81
C ALA A 635 4.08 -9.97 23.47
N THR A 636 5.19 -9.38 23.01
CA THR A 636 5.21 -7.99 22.52
C THR A 636 4.29 -7.83 21.32
N PHE A 637 4.33 -8.74 20.37
CA PHE A 637 3.44 -8.71 19.20
C PHE A 637 1.97 -8.85 19.59
N ALA A 638 1.65 -9.71 20.56
CA ALA A 638 0.29 -9.83 21.09
C ALA A 638 -0.17 -8.52 21.77
N ALA A 639 0.70 -7.91 22.57
CA ALA A 639 0.40 -6.62 23.20
C ALA A 639 0.12 -5.52 22.17
N ILE A 640 0.95 -5.40 21.14
CA ILE A 640 0.72 -4.45 20.03
C ILE A 640 -0.60 -4.73 19.33
N ALA A 641 -0.92 -6.00 19.03
CA ALA A 641 -2.17 -6.38 18.38
C ALA A 641 -3.41 -6.04 19.24
N VAL A 642 -3.31 -6.16 20.56
CA VAL A 642 -4.36 -5.76 21.50
C VAL A 642 -4.52 -4.24 21.57
N LEU A 643 -3.43 -3.49 21.42
CA LEU A 643 -3.43 -2.02 21.43
C LEU A 643 -3.91 -1.40 20.11
N LEU A 644 -3.87 -2.11 18.98
CA LEU A 644 -4.29 -1.58 17.68
C LEU A 644 -5.66 -0.88 17.71
N PRO A 645 -6.73 -1.44 18.31
CA PRO A 645 -8.03 -0.77 18.35
C PRO A 645 -8.02 0.56 19.11
N LEU A 646 -7.12 0.72 20.10
CA LEU A 646 -6.98 1.97 20.85
C LEU A 646 -6.41 3.10 19.97
N LEU A 647 -5.66 2.79 18.92
CA LEU A 647 -5.20 3.79 17.96
C LEU A 647 -6.37 4.46 17.22
N ALA A 648 -7.47 3.74 17.02
CA ALA A 648 -8.69 4.30 16.42
C ALA A 648 -9.34 5.34 17.33
N THR A 649 -9.25 5.21 18.66
CA THR A 649 -9.81 6.19 19.61
C THR A 649 -9.03 7.51 19.61
N LEU A 650 -7.81 7.53 19.08
CA LEU A 650 -7.03 8.73 18.89
C LEU A 650 -7.50 9.61 17.71
N SER A 651 -8.65 9.30 17.09
CA SER A 651 -9.18 10.03 15.91
C SER A 651 -9.35 11.54 16.19
N ALA A 652 -9.67 11.94 17.40
CA ALA A 652 -9.77 13.34 17.83
C ALA A 652 -8.42 13.95 18.26
N ALA A 653 -7.36 13.15 18.44
CA ALA A 653 -6.06 13.63 18.92
C ALA A 653 -5.30 14.43 17.83
N PRO A 654 -4.39 15.33 18.20
CA PRO A 654 -3.52 16.00 17.25
C PRO A 654 -2.72 15.00 16.41
N ARG A 655 -2.46 15.35 15.14
CA ARG A 655 -1.67 14.52 14.20
C ARG A 655 -0.35 14.04 14.80
N VAL A 656 0.36 14.94 15.49
CA VAL A 656 1.66 14.65 16.10
C VAL A 656 1.56 13.54 17.15
N ALA A 657 0.52 13.55 17.98
CA ALA A 657 0.31 12.53 19.00
C ALA A 657 0.00 11.16 18.38
N ALA A 658 -0.84 11.13 17.37
CA ALA A 658 -1.17 9.89 16.66
C ALA A 658 0.03 9.33 15.88
N LEU A 659 0.76 10.19 15.16
CA LEU A 659 1.99 9.78 14.49
C LEU A 659 3.00 9.25 15.53
N GLY A 660 3.18 9.95 16.64
CA GLY A 660 4.04 9.53 17.73
C GLY A 660 3.69 8.16 18.30
N ALA A 661 2.40 7.86 18.47
CA ALA A 661 1.95 6.54 18.92
C ALA A 661 2.30 5.42 17.90
N HIS A 662 2.06 5.66 16.60
CA HIS A 662 2.42 4.68 15.56
C HIS A 662 3.94 4.49 15.45
N LEU A 663 4.73 5.58 15.51
CA LEU A 663 6.18 5.51 15.50
C LEU A 663 6.72 4.71 16.70
N SER A 664 6.16 4.91 17.90
CA SER A 664 6.55 4.18 19.11
C SER A 664 6.24 2.68 19.00
N LEU A 665 5.06 2.31 18.50
CA LEU A 665 4.69 0.91 18.33
C LEU A 665 5.51 0.24 17.21
N LEU A 666 5.83 0.95 16.13
CA LEU A 666 6.72 0.47 15.07
C LEU A 666 8.15 0.26 15.57
N LEU A 667 8.66 1.20 16.35
CA LEU A 667 9.97 1.05 17.00
C LEU A 667 10.00 -0.16 17.92
N LEU A 668 8.95 -0.36 18.72
CA LEU A 668 8.84 -1.50 19.63
C LEU A 668 8.73 -2.84 18.86
N ALA A 669 7.91 -2.89 17.80
CA ALA A 669 7.79 -4.06 16.93
C ALA A 669 9.12 -4.38 16.24
N GLY A 670 9.81 -3.36 15.74
CA GLY A 670 11.15 -3.48 15.17
C GLY A 670 12.16 -4.00 16.19
N ALA A 671 12.18 -3.44 17.41
CA ALA A 671 13.11 -3.87 18.47
C ALA A 671 12.90 -5.33 18.87
N ALA A 672 11.64 -5.76 19.01
CA ALA A 672 11.32 -7.15 19.29
C ALA A 672 11.76 -8.08 18.13
N THR A 673 11.56 -7.66 16.87
CA THR A 673 11.99 -8.42 15.69
C THR A 673 13.52 -8.52 15.61
N GLY A 674 14.22 -7.38 15.69
CA GLY A 674 15.67 -7.29 15.53
C GLY A 674 16.45 -7.98 16.67
N GLY A 675 15.83 -8.03 17.85
CA GLY A 675 16.45 -8.65 19.04
C GLY A 675 16.71 -10.15 18.93
N LEU A 676 15.97 -10.87 18.08
CA LEU A 676 16.14 -12.30 17.94
C LEU A 676 17.41 -12.69 17.16
N PHE A 677 17.80 -11.91 16.16
CA PHE A 677 18.89 -12.25 15.26
C PHE A 677 20.24 -12.50 15.97
N PRO A 678 20.74 -11.63 16.87
CA PRO A 678 22.00 -11.87 17.58
C PRO A 678 21.95 -13.07 18.51
N VAL A 679 20.80 -13.31 19.16
CA VAL A 679 20.62 -14.46 20.08
C VAL A 679 20.67 -15.77 19.32
N ALA A 680 19.94 -15.86 18.20
CA ALA A 680 19.93 -17.04 17.36
C ALA A 680 21.31 -17.29 16.70
N ALA A 681 21.99 -16.21 16.28
CA ALA A 681 23.35 -16.30 15.73
C ALA A 681 24.34 -16.81 16.78
N ALA A 682 24.33 -16.27 18.01
CA ALA A 682 25.18 -16.72 19.09
C ALA A 682 24.94 -18.21 19.43
N ALA A 683 23.68 -18.64 19.39
CA ALA A 683 23.33 -20.04 19.63
C ALA A 683 23.96 -21.00 18.59
N LEU A 684 23.90 -20.66 17.31
CA LEU A 684 24.48 -21.51 16.24
C LEU A 684 26.01 -21.43 16.18
N LEU A 685 26.59 -20.24 16.44
CA LEU A 685 28.04 -20.09 16.51
C LEU A 685 28.64 -20.88 17.70
N ALA A 686 27.97 -20.88 18.87
CA ALA A 686 28.37 -21.70 20.02
C ALA A 686 28.27 -23.20 19.74
N ALA A 687 27.40 -23.62 18.81
CA ALA A 687 27.30 -24.99 18.32
C ALA A 687 28.31 -25.33 17.20
N GLY A 688 29.26 -24.42 16.88
CA GLY A 688 30.32 -24.65 15.90
C GLY A 688 29.93 -24.37 14.44
N GLU A 689 28.81 -23.71 14.20
CA GLU A 689 28.40 -23.31 12.84
C GLU A 689 29.27 -22.16 12.32
N ASP A 690 29.51 -22.13 11.02
CA ASP A 690 30.23 -21.03 10.33
C ASP A 690 29.41 -19.73 10.31
N ALA A 691 30.07 -18.62 10.63
CA ALA A 691 29.42 -17.33 10.76
C ALA A 691 28.76 -16.84 9.44
N GLY A 692 29.45 -17.00 8.29
CA GLY A 692 28.93 -16.61 6.99
C GLY A 692 27.72 -17.44 6.57
N LYS A 693 27.77 -18.75 6.82
CA LYS A 693 26.64 -19.65 6.56
C LYS A 693 25.46 -19.34 7.46
N THR A 694 25.69 -19.01 8.73
CA THR A 694 24.66 -18.64 9.70
C THR A 694 23.96 -17.33 9.29
N ALA A 695 24.74 -16.29 8.96
CA ALA A 695 24.20 -14.99 8.51
C ALA A 695 23.31 -15.15 7.27
N ALA A 696 23.83 -15.86 6.25
CA ALA A 696 23.08 -16.06 5.01
C ALA A 696 21.82 -16.92 5.19
N ARG A 697 21.81 -17.89 6.10
CA ARG A 697 20.61 -18.68 6.44
C ARG A 697 19.57 -17.86 7.14
N PHE A 698 19.99 -17.00 8.06
CA PHE A 698 19.06 -16.16 8.80
C PHE A 698 18.48 -15.08 7.93
N ALA A 699 19.27 -14.42 7.08
CA ALA A 699 18.75 -13.50 6.09
C ALA A 699 17.71 -14.20 5.19
N SER A 700 17.99 -15.44 4.74
CA SER A 700 17.04 -16.21 3.93
C SER A 700 15.77 -16.56 4.72
N ALA A 701 15.86 -16.95 5.99
CA ALA A 701 14.72 -17.32 6.82
C ALA A 701 13.83 -16.12 7.12
N ASP A 702 14.42 -15.02 7.55
CA ASP A 702 13.74 -13.77 7.86
C ASP A 702 12.94 -13.23 6.65
N HIS A 703 13.62 -13.10 5.51
CA HIS A 703 13.00 -12.58 4.31
C HIS A 703 11.96 -13.51 3.68
N LEU A 704 12.13 -14.84 3.84
CA LEU A 704 11.10 -15.79 3.41
C LEU A 704 9.82 -15.65 4.25
N GLY A 705 9.96 -15.54 5.56
CA GLY A 705 8.83 -15.26 6.45
C GLY A 705 8.17 -13.93 6.15
N ALA A 706 8.98 -12.88 6.01
CA ALA A 706 8.51 -11.54 5.67
C ALA A 706 7.80 -11.49 4.29
N ALA A 707 8.30 -12.22 3.28
CA ALA A 707 7.68 -12.32 1.95
C ALA A 707 6.27 -12.94 2.01
N ALA A 708 6.13 -14.04 2.77
CA ALA A 708 4.83 -14.68 2.97
C ALA A 708 3.84 -13.74 3.67
N ALA A 709 4.29 -13.02 4.70
CA ALA A 709 3.46 -12.05 5.41
C ALA A 709 3.09 -10.84 4.55
N ALA A 710 4.01 -10.28 3.76
CA ALA A 710 3.75 -9.18 2.85
C ALA A 710 2.68 -9.53 1.81
N LEU A 711 2.75 -10.75 1.26
CA LEU A 711 1.77 -11.21 0.28
C LEU A 711 0.38 -11.43 0.87
N LEU A 712 0.31 -11.98 2.09
CA LEU A 712 -0.96 -12.43 2.66
C LEU A 712 -1.63 -11.38 3.54
N SER A 713 -0.87 -10.56 4.29
CA SER A 713 -1.44 -9.72 5.35
C SER A 713 -2.41 -8.68 4.83
N GLY A 714 -2.00 -7.86 3.83
CA GLY A 714 -2.81 -6.75 3.32
C GLY A 714 -3.99 -7.20 2.48
N VAL A 715 -3.81 -8.26 1.69
CA VAL A 715 -4.78 -8.66 0.66
C VAL A 715 -5.81 -9.67 1.18
N VAL A 716 -5.39 -10.58 2.06
CA VAL A 716 -6.24 -11.69 2.53
C VAL A 716 -6.51 -11.61 4.02
N LEU A 717 -5.45 -11.57 4.86
CA LEU A 717 -5.64 -11.75 6.29
C LEU A 717 -6.36 -10.57 6.95
N VAL A 718 -5.96 -9.33 6.64
CA VAL A 718 -6.63 -8.15 7.22
C VAL A 718 -8.08 -8.03 6.78
N PRO A 719 -8.42 -8.09 5.49
CA PRO A 719 -9.82 -8.02 5.09
C PRO A 719 -10.67 -9.20 5.58
N ALA A 720 -10.09 -10.41 5.67
CA ALA A 720 -10.83 -11.60 6.10
C ALA A 720 -10.96 -11.73 7.62
N LEU A 721 -9.90 -11.42 8.38
CA LEU A 721 -9.82 -11.63 9.82
C LEU A 721 -9.98 -10.33 10.65
N GLY A 722 -9.63 -9.20 10.04
CA GLY A 722 -9.44 -7.92 10.72
C GLY A 722 -8.01 -7.71 11.23
N MET A 723 -7.66 -6.46 11.50
CA MET A 723 -6.30 -6.07 11.91
C MET A 723 -5.88 -6.74 13.22
N ARG A 724 -6.75 -6.71 14.24
CA ARG A 724 -6.48 -7.30 15.55
C ARG A 724 -6.23 -8.80 15.47
N ALA A 725 -7.11 -9.54 14.79
CA ALA A 725 -6.97 -10.99 14.66
C ALA A 725 -5.73 -11.39 13.86
N THR A 726 -5.40 -10.65 12.80
CA THR A 726 -4.17 -10.85 12.02
C THR A 726 -2.93 -10.61 12.88
N GLY A 727 -2.90 -9.56 13.72
CA GLY A 727 -1.80 -9.31 14.65
C GLY A 727 -1.65 -10.40 15.71
N LEU A 728 -2.76 -10.89 16.27
CA LEU A 728 -2.76 -12.01 17.23
C LEU A 728 -2.29 -13.31 16.55
N LEU A 729 -2.64 -13.54 15.29
CA LEU A 729 -2.16 -14.68 14.51
C LEU A 729 -0.65 -14.61 14.28
N ALA A 730 -0.12 -13.42 13.97
CA ALA A 730 1.32 -13.19 13.86
C ALA A 730 2.05 -13.43 15.20
N ALA A 731 1.47 -13.00 16.31
CA ALA A 731 1.98 -13.29 17.65
C ALA A 731 1.96 -14.78 17.97
N ALA A 732 0.87 -15.49 17.68
CA ALA A 732 0.72 -16.92 17.89
C ALA A 732 1.75 -17.73 17.10
N LEU A 733 2.08 -17.29 15.88
CA LEU A 733 3.13 -17.89 15.04
C LEU A 733 4.51 -17.84 15.75
N VAL A 734 4.87 -16.70 16.35
CA VAL A 734 6.15 -16.51 17.05
C VAL A 734 6.15 -17.24 18.40
N LEU A 735 5.04 -17.20 19.15
CA LEU A 735 4.90 -17.91 20.40
C LEU A 735 5.03 -19.43 20.23
N SER A 736 4.42 -19.99 19.18
CA SER A 736 4.53 -21.41 18.86
C SER A 736 5.96 -21.81 18.48
N ALA A 737 6.69 -20.94 17.77
CA ALA A 737 8.10 -21.14 17.49
C ALA A 737 8.95 -21.11 18.78
N GLY A 738 8.62 -20.23 19.72
CA GLY A 738 9.24 -20.16 21.06
C GLY A 738 9.02 -21.45 21.86
N ALA A 739 7.79 -21.93 21.90
CA ALA A 739 7.44 -23.20 22.57
C ALA A 739 8.17 -24.40 21.94
N ALA A 740 8.24 -24.47 20.61
CA ALA A 740 8.96 -25.51 19.89
C ALA A 740 10.47 -25.48 20.18
N SER A 741 11.06 -24.28 20.30
CA SER A 741 12.50 -24.11 20.57
C SER A 741 12.90 -24.39 22.00
N ALA A 742 11.98 -24.44 22.96
CA ALA A 742 12.26 -24.78 24.36
C ALA A 742 12.74 -26.27 24.54
N ARG A 743 12.54 -27.12 23.54
CA ARG A 743 12.94 -28.54 23.52
C ARG A 743 13.97 -28.81 22.41
N THR A 744 15.05 -28.02 22.37
CA THR A 744 16.16 -28.20 21.42
C THR A 744 17.29 -29.09 22.00
N ARG A 745 17.97 -29.83 21.10
CA ARG A 745 19.26 -30.50 21.36
C ARG A 745 20.39 -29.64 20.83
#